data_6418c68e772ae5883a71ceff8c9ea8bb
#
_entry.id   6418c68e772ae5883a71ceff8c9ea8bb
#
_cell.length_a   1.000
_cell.length_b   1.000
_cell.length_c   1.000
_cell.angle_alpha   90.00
_cell.angle_beta   90.00
_cell.angle_gamma   90.00
#
_symmetry.space_group_name_H-M   'P 1'
#
loop_
_entity.id
_entity.type
_entity.pdbx_description
1 polymer ?
#
loop_
_entity_poly.entity_id
_entity_poly.type
_entity_poly.pdbx_seq_one_letter_code
_entity_poly.pdbx_strand_id
1 'polypeptide(L)'
;IEVWVDGEWKYLGACEPEPRLNIAWFTLPVQRAMYVESEVFGKYNGQEEIVYVNESGSGVNVTSHYTRTVPTVVQVIDENGQPVENAKVEYKIFNYGEFYPVVTLYSDVKGETSLTLGQGDIFVWASKGKKLGFGELSVERQDTLTVVLDKTVGDLFSGEWDLVPPRQHDITALSTDEERAVNDRRFAREDSLRNVYVATFMSRTQGGDVAMELGVDTARFAAYMVASRGNYSELLRFMREVLPERRTLAMNLLGVIAEKDLQDTPADVLLSHVEGDGRDVANPYFTEYILNPRVQNELLTAYREAVREFLKRHDITDVTSLIQETGKIKVVDSLYPAKVVTPPVGVIRAGVTDVLSRNVFFVAACRTMGIPARLSPISGKPEYYQNGTWHTVNFMTEKVVPKGELMLNYAQKTVSDPKYFLNFTIGKLEDGRVRTIDLGSNAAVDMGVGASYKTIFTKPVTLEEGDYLLSTGNRRSDGAVLADLVSFQVEAGKLTNIDMLIRPCVEKMEILGVVPTALSIVPEGKTKPEAIRLPEKGYTAIALIEANKEPTNHLLRDMSGMKDDFENLGVPLYFVFKDADHQAKFNREDFRAFPSVMRWGTDLDGRLLKGLAEGLCLTNTESLPLIVLLNAKGEVVFVSQGYRVGLGTQIMNIISRK
;
A
#
# COMPACT_ATOMS: atom_id res chain seq x y z
N ILE A 1 -7.43 9.23 14.03
CA ILE A 1 -8.33 9.00 15.20
C ILE A 1 -9.22 10.21 15.40
N GLU A 2 -10.49 9.99 15.73
CA GLU A 2 -11.42 11.04 16.15
C GLU A 2 -11.86 10.80 17.59
N VAL A 3 -12.03 11.88 18.32
CA VAL A 3 -12.49 11.88 19.73
C VAL A 3 -13.59 12.90 19.92
N TRP A 4 -14.61 12.54 20.73
CA TRP A 4 -15.70 13.45 21.09
C TRP A 4 -15.30 14.28 22.31
N VAL A 5 -15.09 15.58 22.12
CA VAL A 5 -14.65 16.51 23.17
C VAL A 5 -15.41 17.81 23.06
N ASP A 6 -15.94 18.31 24.18
CA ASP A 6 -16.67 19.57 24.29
C ASP A 6 -17.88 19.68 23.32
N GLY A 7 -18.54 18.54 23.05
CA GLY A 7 -19.75 18.49 22.24
C GLY A 7 -19.51 18.46 20.73
N GLU A 8 -18.28 18.19 20.29
CA GLU A 8 -17.91 18.05 18.88
C GLU A 8 -16.84 16.98 18.64
N TRP A 9 -16.79 16.44 17.45
CA TRP A 9 -15.73 15.54 17.01
C TRP A 9 -14.46 16.33 16.67
N LYS A 10 -13.32 15.84 17.19
CA LYS A 10 -12.00 16.41 16.94
C LYS A 10 -11.05 15.30 16.51
N TYR A 11 -10.17 15.59 15.57
CA TYR A 11 -9.20 14.59 15.11
C TYR A 11 -7.81 14.83 15.71
N LEU A 12 -6.99 13.77 15.70
CA LEU A 12 -5.56 13.78 16.04
C LEU A 12 -4.83 12.68 15.28
N GLY A 13 -3.52 12.83 15.14
CA GLY A 13 -2.63 11.78 14.66
C GLY A 13 -2.58 10.60 15.63
N ALA A 14 -2.42 9.38 15.11
CA ALA A 14 -2.32 8.16 15.92
C ALA A 14 -0.88 7.81 16.28
N CYS A 15 0.09 8.30 15.51
CA CYS A 15 1.47 7.83 15.54
C CYS A 15 2.43 8.77 16.26
N GLU A 16 2.06 10.03 16.45
CA GLU A 16 2.93 11.04 17.03
C GLU A 16 2.14 12.08 17.84
N PRO A 17 2.78 12.73 18.84
CA PRO A 17 2.20 13.82 19.59
C PRO A 17 1.84 14.98 18.68
N GLU A 18 0.69 15.57 18.88
CA GLU A 18 0.25 16.74 18.15
C GLU A 18 0.19 17.96 19.08
N PRO A 19 0.37 19.20 18.55
CA PRO A 19 0.31 20.42 19.33
C PRO A 19 -1.03 20.58 20.08
N ARG A 20 -2.12 20.30 19.37
CA ARG A 20 -3.51 20.30 19.91
C ARG A 20 -4.41 19.44 19.04
N LEU A 21 -5.65 19.23 19.47
CA LEU A 21 -6.68 18.59 18.63
C LEU A 21 -6.98 19.41 17.38
N ASN A 22 -7.45 18.77 16.32
CA ASN A 22 -7.68 19.31 14.99
C ASN A 22 -6.41 19.83 14.30
N ILE A 23 -5.25 19.35 14.73
CA ILE A 23 -3.98 19.47 14.01
C ILE A 23 -3.33 18.10 13.98
N ALA A 24 -2.81 17.72 12.82
CA ALA A 24 -2.00 16.52 12.60
C ALA A 24 -1.16 16.71 11.33
N TRP A 25 -0.15 15.88 11.15
CA TRP A 25 0.68 15.89 9.94
C TRP A 25 -0.13 15.79 8.63
N PHE A 26 -1.30 15.16 8.69
CA PHE A 26 -2.20 15.00 7.56
C PHE A 26 -3.23 16.13 7.37
N THR A 27 -3.25 17.15 8.22
CA THR A 27 -4.24 18.25 8.15
C THR A 27 -4.31 18.92 6.77
N LEU A 28 -3.17 19.14 6.13
CA LEU A 28 -3.14 19.70 4.77
C LEU A 28 -3.54 18.66 3.70
N PRO A 29 -2.97 17.45 3.69
CA PRO A 29 -3.36 16.42 2.73
C PRO A 29 -4.83 16.02 2.78
N VAL A 30 -5.42 15.90 3.97
CA VAL A 30 -6.81 15.46 4.12
C VAL A 30 -7.84 16.43 3.57
N GLN A 31 -7.49 17.72 3.43
CA GLN A 31 -8.33 18.71 2.75
C GLN A 31 -8.57 18.37 1.27
N ARG A 32 -7.75 17.49 0.71
CA ARG A 32 -7.84 17.00 -0.66
C ARG A 32 -8.53 15.63 -0.76
N ALA A 33 -9.14 15.16 0.32
CA ALA A 33 -9.88 13.91 0.31
C ALA A 33 -11.22 14.07 -0.41
N MET A 34 -11.56 13.08 -1.24
CA MET A 34 -12.89 12.94 -1.81
C MET A 34 -13.87 12.36 -0.79
N TYR A 35 -13.38 11.47 0.08
CA TYR A 35 -14.16 10.76 1.07
C TYR A 35 -13.28 10.32 2.24
N VAL A 36 -13.80 10.47 3.44
CA VAL A 36 -13.21 9.99 4.71
C VAL A 36 -14.27 9.25 5.49
N GLU A 37 -13.99 8.00 5.85
CA GLU A 37 -14.89 7.15 6.62
C GLU A 37 -14.33 6.88 8.01
N SER A 38 -15.22 6.84 9.00
CA SER A 38 -14.95 6.37 10.34
C SER A 38 -15.82 5.14 10.65
N GLU A 39 -15.22 4.10 11.20
CA GLU A 39 -15.97 2.93 11.69
C GLU A 39 -16.37 3.13 13.14
N VAL A 40 -17.65 2.95 13.44
CA VAL A 40 -18.22 3.04 14.77
C VAL A 40 -18.74 1.67 15.19
N PHE A 41 -18.22 1.13 16.28
CA PHE A 41 -18.72 -0.12 16.84
C PHE A 41 -20.10 0.08 17.47
N GLY A 42 -21.06 -0.77 17.10
CA GLY A 42 -22.43 -0.70 17.54
C GLY A 42 -23.29 0.30 16.74
N LYS A 43 -24.44 0.66 17.30
CA LYS A 43 -25.38 1.56 16.63
C LYS A 43 -24.92 3.01 16.74
N TYR A 44 -24.70 3.65 15.63
CA TYR A 44 -24.41 5.08 15.55
C TYR A 44 -25.70 5.90 15.70
N ASN A 45 -25.66 6.97 16.53
CA ASN A 45 -26.79 7.87 16.78
C ASN A 45 -26.42 9.36 16.58
N GLY A 46 -25.28 9.66 15.94
CA GLY A 46 -24.84 11.02 15.62
C GLY A 46 -25.59 11.61 14.42
N GLN A 47 -25.10 12.75 13.94
CA GLN A 47 -25.71 13.50 12.84
C GLN A 47 -25.03 13.24 11.48
N GLU A 48 -23.87 12.60 11.48
CA GLU A 48 -23.10 12.32 10.29
C GLU A 48 -23.80 11.27 9.41
N GLU A 49 -23.52 11.32 8.14
CA GLU A 49 -24.11 10.44 7.13
C GLU A 49 -23.68 8.99 7.37
N ILE A 50 -24.67 8.10 7.61
CA ILE A 50 -24.41 6.66 7.73
C ILE A 50 -24.36 6.07 6.32
N VAL A 51 -23.23 5.47 5.97
CA VAL A 51 -22.99 4.89 4.64
C VAL A 51 -23.41 3.42 4.59
N TYR A 52 -23.12 2.68 5.66
CA TYR A 52 -23.58 1.31 5.84
C TYR A 52 -23.78 0.99 7.34
N VAL A 53 -24.59 -0.04 7.55
CA VAL A 53 -24.78 -0.67 8.88
C VAL A 53 -24.63 -2.18 8.71
N ASN A 54 -23.86 -2.80 9.59
CA ASN A 54 -23.69 -4.23 9.66
C ASN A 54 -23.81 -4.76 11.10
N GLU A 55 -23.57 -6.05 11.31
CA GLU A 55 -23.70 -6.68 12.63
C GLU A 55 -22.71 -6.14 13.68
N SER A 56 -21.56 -5.61 13.26
CA SER A 56 -20.50 -5.11 14.15
C SER A 56 -20.57 -3.60 14.40
N GLY A 57 -21.18 -2.82 13.49
CA GLY A 57 -21.19 -1.37 13.60
C GLY A 57 -21.75 -0.64 12.40
N SER A 58 -21.31 0.60 12.27
CA SER A 58 -21.72 1.51 11.20
C SER A 58 -20.49 2.16 10.57
N GLY A 59 -20.48 2.26 9.25
CA GLY A 59 -19.57 3.15 8.53
C GLY A 59 -20.20 4.53 8.43
N VAL A 60 -19.45 5.55 8.82
CA VAL A 60 -19.93 6.92 8.94
C VAL A 60 -19.05 7.84 8.08
N ASN A 61 -19.67 8.64 7.26
CA ASN A 61 -18.98 9.64 6.43
C ASN A 61 -18.64 10.87 7.28
N VAL A 62 -17.35 11.05 7.52
CA VAL A 62 -16.81 12.18 8.29
C VAL A 62 -16.04 13.18 7.44
N THR A 63 -16.19 13.13 6.13
CA THR A 63 -15.47 13.97 5.17
C THR A 63 -15.60 15.46 5.49
N SER A 64 -16.77 15.89 5.97
CA SER A 64 -17.05 17.28 6.34
C SER A 64 -16.23 17.79 7.54
N HIS A 65 -15.66 16.92 8.37
CA HIS A 65 -14.77 17.30 9.45
C HIS A 65 -13.40 17.80 8.96
N TYR A 66 -13.03 17.45 7.72
CA TYR A 66 -11.70 17.66 7.17
C TYR A 66 -11.67 18.62 5.99
N THR A 67 -12.72 18.63 5.17
CA THR A 67 -12.74 19.43 3.93
C THR A 67 -14.14 19.96 3.62
N ARG A 68 -14.21 20.83 2.62
CA ARG A 68 -15.51 21.30 2.09
C ARG A 68 -16.16 20.18 1.30
N THR A 69 -17.44 19.96 1.56
CA THR A 69 -18.21 18.88 0.97
C THR A 69 -19.47 19.38 0.27
N VAL A 70 -19.98 18.56 -0.65
CA VAL A 70 -21.24 18.77 -1.35
C VAL A 70 -22.02 17.44 -1.31
N PRO A 71 -23.29 17.44 -0.90
CA PRO A 71 -24.19 16.29 -1.10
C PRO A 71 -24.34 16.04 -2.60
N THR A 72 -24.15 14.78 -3.02
CA THR A 72 -24.22 14.38 -4.42
C THR A 72 -25.23 13.27 -4.63
N VAL A 73 -25.73 13.14 -5.86
CA VAL A 73 -26.65 12.09 -6.28
C VAL A 73 -26.11 11.40 -7.54
N VAL A 74 -26.08 10.08 -7.53
CA VAL A 74 -25.86 9.29 -8.75
C VAL A 74 -27.15 8.57 -9.11
N GLN A 75 -27.66 8.85 -10.30
CA GLN A 75 -28.82 8.18 -10.87
C GLN A 75 -28.37 7.11 -11.86
N VAL A 76 -28.79 5.87 -11.66
CA VAL A 76 -28.53 4.74 -12.56
C VAL A 76 -29.78 4.46 -13.38
N ILE A 77 -29.63 4.49 -14.71
CA ILE A 77 -30.69 4.19 -15.65
C ILE A 77 -30.28 3.09 -16.64
N ASP A 78 -31.24 2.42 -17.23
CA ASP A 78 -31.00 1.51 -18.35
C ASP A 78 -30.89 2.26 -19.71
N GLU A 79 -30.68 1.53 -20.79
CA GLU A 79 -30.59 2.06 -22.16
C GLU A 79 -31.88 2.74 -22.63
N ASN A 80 -33.03 2.45 -21.97
CA ASN A 80 -34.33 3.04 -22.27
C ASN A 80 -34.65 4.24 -21.39
N GLY A 81 -33.73 4.66 -20.53
CA GLY A 81 -33.88 5.76 -19.58
C GLY A 81 -34.71 5.39 -18.35
N GLN A 82 -34.95 4.09 -18.08
CA GLN A 82 -35.69 3.64 -16.90
C GLN A 82 -34.74 3.51 -15.70
N PRO A 83 -35.16 3.95 -14.49
CA PRO A 83 -34.39 3.77 -13.27
C PRO A 83 -34.06 2.30 -13.01
N VAL A 84 -32.84 2.04 -12.57
CA VAL A 84 -32.38 0.68 -12.22
C VAL A 84 -32.26 0.58 -10.71
N GLU A 85 -33.22 -0.06 -10.07
CA GLU A 85 -33.20 -0.36 -8.64
C GLU A 85 -32.14 -1.42 -8.31
N ASN A 86 -31.50 -1.31 -7.12
CA ASN A 86 -30.52 -2.26 -6.61
C ASN A 86 -29.35 -2.51 -7.60
N ALA A 87 -28.94 -1.49 -8.33
CA ALA A 87 -27.67 -1.48 -9.04
C ALA A 87 -26.53 -1.23 -8.04
N LYS A 88 -25.44 -1.98 -8.16
CA LYS A 88 -24.22 -1.72 -7.38
C LYS A 88 -23.54 -0.48 -7.94
N VAL A 89 -23.32 0.53 -7.10
CA VAL A 89 -22.67 1.80 -7.46
C VAL A 89 -21.39 1.92 -6.65
N GLU A 90 -20.27 1.91 -7.32
CA GLU A 90 -18.93 2.06 -6.72
C GLU A 90 -18.40 3.45 -7.02
N TYR A 91 -18.13 4.24 -5.98
CA TYR A 91 -17.46 5.52 -6.04
C TYR A 91 -15.95 5.24 -5.95
N LYS A 92 -15.21 5.66 -6.98
CA LYS A 92 -13.81 5.27 -7.16
C LYS A 92 -12.88 6.47 -7.33
N ILE A 93 -11.73 6.41 -6.70
CA ILE A 93 -10.60 7.29 -6.97
C ILE A 93 -9.52 6.50 -7.71
N PHE A 94 -8.61 7.17 -8.43
CA PHE A 94 -7.46 6.47 -8.98
C PHE A 94 -6.36 6.38 -7.93
N ASN A 95 -6.17 5.18 -7.40
CA ASN A 95 -5.12 4.86 -6.43
C ASN A 95 -4.68 3.40 -6.62
N TYR A 96 -3.48 3.05 -6.17
CA TYR A 96 -2.92 1.71 -6.35
C TYR A 96 -2.88 1.24 -7.83
N GLY A 97 -2.70 2.16 -8.77
CA GLY A 97 -2.70 1.86 -10.21
C GLY A 97 -4.05 1.43 -10.78
N GLU A 98 -5.14 1.63 -10.04
CA GLU A 98 -6.50 1.24 -10.42
C GLU A 98 -7.55 2.29 -10.04
N PHE A 99 -8.73 2.16 -10.60
CA PHE A 99 -9.94 2.84 -10.12
C PHE A 99 -10.42 2.13 -8.84
N TYR A 100 -9.85 2.54 -7.70
CA TYR A 100 -10.07 1.93 -6.39
C TYR A 100 -11.39 2.38 -5.77
N PRO A 101 -12.30 1.45 -5.37
CA PRO A 101 -13.56 1.81 -4.76
C PRO A 101 -13.37 2.30 -3.32
N VAL A 102 -13.77 3.54 -3.05
CA VAL A 102 -13.78 4.10 -1.69
C VAL A 102 -15.10 3.86 -0.98
N VAL A 103 -16.22 3.83 -1.74
CA VAL A 103 -17.56 3.51 -1.23
C VAL A 103 -18.30 2.66 -2.23
N THR A 104 -19.10 1.73 -1.73
CA THR A 104 -20.06 0.95 -2.52
C THR A 104 -21.46 1.13 -1.94
N LEU A 105 -22.38 1.63 -2.76
CA LEU A 105 -23.79 1.78 -2.44
C LEU A 105 -24.65 0.98 -3.40
N TYR A 106 -25.95 0.89 -3.11
CA TYR A 106 -26.93 0.27 -3.98
C TYR A 106 -28.07 1.26 -4.25
N SER A 107 -28.45 1.40 -5.52
CA SER A 107 -29.49 2.34 -5.93
C SER A 107 -30.88 1.96 -5.39
N ASP A 108 -31.67 2.96 -5.05
CA ASP A 108 -33.04 2.84 -4.61
C ASP A 108 -34.03 2.57 -5.77
N VAL A 109 -35.31 2.58 -5.47
CA VAL A 109 -36.40 2.39 -6.47
C VAL A 109 -36.43 3.45 -7.57
N LYS A 110 -35.79 4.62 -7.36
CA LYS A 110 -35.63 5.66 -8.37
C LYS A 110 -34.34 5.52 -9.16
N GLY A 111 -33.54 4.51 -8.86
CA GLY A 111 -32.20 4.31 -9.41
C GLY A 111 -31.15 5.22 -8.76
N GLU A 112 -31.42 5.84 -7.61
CA GLU A 112 -30.56 6.85 -7.01
C GLU A 112 -29.72 6.30 -5.86
N THR A 113 -28.49 6.82 -5.74
CA THR A 113 -27.66 6.76 -4.53
C THR A 113 -27.24 8.16 -4.15
N SER A 114 -27.12 8.44 -2.85
CA SER A 114 -26.68 9.73 -2.34
C SER A 114 -25.41 9.55 -1.49
N LEU A 115 -24.45 10.46 -1.64
CA LEU A 115 -23.22 10.46 -0.87
C LEU A 115 -22.66 11.89 -0.80
N THR A 116 -22.26 12.33 0.39
CA THR A 116 -21.58 13.61 0.59
C THR A 116 -20.09 13.46 0.28
N LEU A 117 -19.57 14.26 -0.66
CA LEU A 117 -18.20 14.15 -1.18
C LEU A 117 -17.41 15.45 -1.07
N GLY A 118 -16.08 15.36 -1.07
CA GLY A 118 -15.18 16.49 -1.26
C GLY A 118 -15.28 17.09 -2.67
N GLN A 119 -14.90 18.36 -2.84
CA GLN A 119 -15.07 19.13 -4.06
C GLN A 119 -13.98 18.84 -5.12
N GLY A 120 -13.83 17.60 -5.52
CA GLY A 120 -12.95 17.13 -6.59
C GLY A 120 -13.68 16.25 -7.59
N ASP A 121 -12.94 15.47 -8.36
CA ASP A 121 -13.47 14.54 -9.34
C ASP A 121 -13.46 13.11 -8.80
N ILE A 122 -14.55 12.37 -9.00
CA ILE A 122 -14.69 10.97 -8.63
C ILE A 122 -15.22 10.17 -9.81
N PHE A 123 -14.65 9.00 -10.03
CA PHE A 123 -15.12 8.06 -11.03
C PHE A 123 -16.21 7.18 -10.43
N VAL A 124 -17.31 7.02 -11.12
CA VAL A 124 -18.44 6.19 -10.70
C VAL A 124 -18.61 5.02 -11.65
N TRP A 125 -18.63 3.81 -11.07
CA TRP A 125 -18.92 2.57 -11.79
C TRP A 125 -20.21 1.97 -11.27
N ALA A 126 -21.19 1.78 -12.14
CA ALA A 126 -22.45 1.15 -11.80
C ALA A 126 -22.60 -0.19 -12.53
N SER A 127 -23.19 -1.18 -11.86
CA SER A 127 -23.43 -2.50 -12.47
C SER A 127 -24.68 -3.20 -11.90
N LYS A 128 -25.31 -4.01 -12.76
CA LYS A 128 -26.38 -4.94 -12.37
C LYS A 128 -26.31 -6.20 -13.23
N GLY A 129 -25.96 -7.33 -12.60
CA GLY A 129 -25.64 -8.55 -13.35
C GLY A 129 -24.49 -8.31 -14.32
N LYS A 130 -24.71 -8.63 -15.61
CA LYS A 130 -23.69 -8.40 -16.65
C LYS A 130 -23.70 -6.99 -17.27
N LYS A 131 -24.73 -6.18 -16.97
CA LYS A 131 -24.83 -4.80 -17.44
C LYS A 131 -23.97 -3.88 -16.57
N LEU A 132 -23.30 -2.91 -17.19
CA LEU A 132 -22.46 -1.93 -16.52
C LEU A 132 -22.47 -0.59 -17.25
N GLY A 133 -22.11 0.44 -16.51
CA GLY A 133 -21.90 1.78 -17.02
C GLY A 133 -20.99 2.55 -16.07
N PHE A 134 -20.43 3.65 -16.53
CA PHE A 134 -19.53 4.46 -15.72
C PHE A 134 -19.53 5.92 -16.18
N GLY A 135 -19.07 6.80 -15.32
CA GLY A 135 -18.93 8.22 -15.60
C GLY A 135 -18.06 8.92 -14.58
N GLU A 136 -17.78 10.17 -14.84
CA GLU A 136 -17.05 11.07 -13.93
C GLU A 136 -18.02 12.07 -13.32
N LEU A 137 -17.97 12.22 -11.99
CA LEU A 137 -18.66 13.28 -11.26
C LEU A 137 -17.65 14.30 -10.80
N SER A 138 -17.69 15.49 -11.40
CA SER A 138 -16.88 16.64 -10.96
C SER A 138 -17.66 17.46 -9.94
N VAL A 139 -17.45 17.17 -8.65
CA VAL A 139 -18.24 17.72 -7.54
C VAL A 139 -18.13 19.23 -7.40
N GLU A 140 -17.04 19.85 -7.87
CA GLU A 140 -16.92 21.31 -7.91
C GLU A 140 -17.91 21.95 -8.90
N ARG A 141 -18.33 21.22 -9.94
CA ARG A 141 -19.13 21.73 -11.07
C ARG A 141 -20.58 21.25 -11.08
N GLN A 142 -20.82 20.06 -10.54
CA GLN A 142 -22.15 19.43 -10.54
C GLN A 142 -22.32 18.52 -9.33
N ASP A 143 -23.53 18.40 -8.84
CA ASP A 143 -23.91 17.57 -7.70
C ASP A 143 -24.63 16.28 -8.11
N THR A 144 -24.93 16.12 -9.39
CA THR A 144 -25.67 14.97 -9.91
C THR A 144 -24.99 14.37 -11.13
N LEU A 145 -24.91 13.03 -11.16
CA LEU A 145 -24.43 12.24 -12.29
C LEU A 145 -25.48 11.21 -12.70
N THR A 146 -25.79 11.14 -13.99
CA THR A 146 -26.56 10.02 -14.55
C THR A 146 -25.61 9.00 -15.18
N VAL A 147 -25.68 7.76 -14.70
CA VAL A 147 -24.92 6.62 -15.26
C VAL A 147 -25.88 5.71 -16.01
N VAL A 148 -25.63 5.52 -17.30
CA VAL A 148 -26.42 4.61 -18.14
C VAL A 148 -25.74 3.25 -18.18
N LEU A 149 -26.47 2.16 -17.89
CA LEU A 149 -25.98 0.78 -18.03
C LEU A 149 -26.04 0.34 -19.50
N ASP A 150 -25.21 0.96 -20.35
CA ASP A 150 -25.20 0.79 -21.81
C ASP A 150 -24.18 -0.25 -22.30
N LYS A 151 -23.38 -0.84 -21.40
CA LYS A 151 -22.37 -1.85 -21.70
C LYS A 151 -22.72 -3.19 -21.06
N THR A 152 -22.20 -4.25 -21.66
CA THR A 152 -22.34 -5.62 -21.17
C THR A 152 -20.94 -6.22 -20.98
N VAL A 153 -20.75 -7.07 -19.97
CA VAL A 153 -19.52 -7.87 -19.83
C VAL A 153 -19.29 -8.63 -21.14
N GLY A 154 -18.10 -8.48 -21.72
CA GLY A 154 -17.74 -8.96 -23.06
C GLY A 154 -17.63 -7.85 -24.10
N ASP A 155 -18.17 -6.67 -23.86
CA ASP A 155 -17.98 -5.52 -24.74
C ASP A 155 -16.57 -4.97 -24.61
N LEU A 156 -16.01 -4.51 -25.73
CA LEU A 156 -14.74 -3.79 -25.75
C LEU A 156 -15.00 -2.28 -25.62
N PHE A 157 -14.35 -1.65 -24.66
CA PHE A 157 -14.45 -0.22 -24.43
C PHE A 157 -13.13 0.35 -23.90
N SER A 158 -12.97 1.65 -24.03
CA SER A 158 -11.88 2.41 -23.43
C SER A 158 -12.35 3.78 -23.00
N GLY A 159 -11.59 4.42 -22.13
CA GLY A 159 -11.87 5.79 -21.72
C GLY A 159 -10.66 6.42 -21.04
N GLU A 160 -10.66 7.76 -21.03
CA GLU A 160 -9.61 8.61 -20.47
C GLU A 160 -10.24 9.64 -19.53
N TRP A 161 -9.65 9.86 -18.36
CA TRP A 161 -10.13 10.82 -17.36
C TRP A 161 -8.96 11.59 -16.75
N ASP A 162 -9.19 12.87 -16.49
CA ASP A 162 -8.28 13.76 -15.77
C ASP A 162 -8.87 14.03 -14.38
N LEU A 163 -8.67 13.10 -13.44
CA LEU A 163 -9.27 13.17 -12.11
C LEU A 163 -8.53 14.18 -11.24
N VAL A 164 -9.19 15.30 -10.93
CA VAL A 164 -8.64 16.40 -10.14
C VAL A 164 -9.11 16.28 -8.68
N PRO A 165 -8.21 16.19 -7.70
CA PRO A 165 -8.59 16.14 -6.29
C PRO A 165 -9.12 17.50 -5.81
N PRO A 166 -9.84 17.58 -4.67
CA PRO A 166 -10.24 18.84 -4.06
C PRO A 166 -9.08 19.80 -3.89
N ARG A 167 -9.35 21.10 -4.00
CA ARG A 167 -8.33 22.12 -3.80
C ARG A 167 -7.96 22.23 -2.33
N GLN A 168 -6.67 22.33 -2.07
CA GLN A 168 -6.18 22.65 -0.74
C GLN A 168 -6.54 24.09 -0.39
N HIS A 169 -7.02 24.31 0.82
CA HIS A 169 -7.30 25.63 1.35
C HIS A 169 -6.07 26.20 2.04
N ASP A 170 -5.88 27.51 1.94
CA ASP A 170 -4.80 28.19 2.66
C ASP A 170 -5.01 28.06 4.16
N ILE A 171 -4.02 27.54 4.85
CA ILE A 171 -3.93 27.54 6.31
C ILE A 171 -2.74 28.42 6.67
N THR A 172 -3.03 29.54 7.30
CA THR A 172 -2.01 30.49 7.73
C THR A 172 -1.34 29.91 8.94
N ALA A 173 -1.22 29.54 9.83
CA ALA A 173 -0.43 28.86 10.85
C ALA A 173 -1.22 27.69 11.46
N LEU A 174 -0.64 26.52 11.45
CA LEU A 174 -1.26 25.34 12.08
C LEU A 174 -1.18 25.42 13.61
N SER A 175 -0.13 26.01 14.16
CA SER A 175 0.12 26.08 15.62
C SER A 175 0.86 27.35 16.01
N THR A 176 0.73 27.78 17.29
CA THR A 176 1.53 28.86 17.86
C THR A 176 2.93 28.39 18.24
N ASP A 177 3.86 29.33 18.50
CA ASP A 177 5.21 29.03 18.96
C ASP A 177 5.18 28.31 20.32
N GLU A 178 4.25 28.67 21.21
CA GLU A 178 4.06 28.05 22.52
C GLU A 178 3.56 26.60 22.37
N GLU A 179 2.57 26.36 21.50
CA GLU A 179 2.04 25.03 21.19
C GLU A 179 3.14 24.13 20.63
N ARG A 180 3.97 24.65 19.71
CA ARG A 180 5.12 23.93 19.17
C ARG A 180 6.13 23.58 20.26
N ALA A 181 6.53 24.55 21.09
CA ALA A 181 7.47 24.29 22.17
C ALA A 181 6.98 23.28 23.20
N VAL A 182 5.65 23.20 23.44
CA VAL A 182 5.06 22.16 24.26
C VAL A 182 5.16 20.79 23.57
N ASN A 183 4.85 20.76 22.27
CA ASN A 183 4.89 19.52 21.50
C ASN A 183 6.31 18.97 21.33
N ASP A 184 7.29 19.83 21.11
CA ASP A 184 8.72 19.44 21.05
C ASP A 184 9.19 18.76 22.35
N ARG A 185 8.71 19.24 23.52
CA ARG A 185 9.00 18.57 24.79
C ARG A 185 8.34 17.18 24.89
N ARG A 186 7.13 16.99 24.30
CA ARG A 186 6.48 15.67 24.21
C ARG A 186 7.29 14.74 23.34
N PHE A 187 7.72 15.20 22.16
CA PHE A 187 8.61 14.42 21.29
C PHE A 187 9.92 14.05 21.96
N ALA A 188 10.58 14.99 22.63
CA ALA A 188 11.83 14.71 23.35
C ALA A 188 11.63 13.63 24.44
N ARG A 189 10.49 13.64 25.12
CA ARG A 189 10.16 12.60 26.10
C ARG A 189 9.94 11.25 25.43
N GLU A 190 9.18 11.19 24.33
CA GLU A 190 8.93 9.95 23.59
C GLU A 190 10.19 9.38 22.96
N ASP A 191 11.02 10.23 22.37
CA ASP A 191 12.33 9.84 21.85
C ASP A 191 13.23 9.26 22.97
N SER A 192 13.20 9.84 24.16
CA SER A 192 13.94 9.29 25.32
C SER A 192 13.46 7.88 25.67
N LEU A 193 12.15 7.66 25.73
CA LEU A 193 11.55 6.34 26.01
C LEU A 193 11.87 5.35 24.89
N ARG A 194 11.75 5.78 23.65
CA ARG A 194 12.07 4.96 22.46
C ARG A 194 13.55 4.57 22.46
N ASN A 195 14.45 5.51 22.71
CA ASN A 195 15.89 5.26 22.71
C ASN A 195 16.29 4.25 23.79
N VAL A 196 15.68 4.29 24.98
CA VAL A 196 15.88 3.27 26.01
C VAL A 196 15.45 1.88 25.51
N TYR A 197 14.33 1.80 24.81
CA TYR A 197 13.85 0.54 24.24
C TYR A 197 14.74 0.07 23.10
N VAL A 198 15.07 0.94 22.14
CA VAL A 198 15.93 0.61 20.98
C VAL A 198 17.34 0.18 21.43
N ALA A 199 17.86 0.77 22.49
CA ALA A 199 19.15 0.36 23.06
C ALA A 199 19.18 -1.09 23.58
N THR A 200 18.03 -1.71 23.76
CA THR A 200 17.93 -3.14 24.10
C THR A 200 18.02 -4.06 22.89
N PHE A 201 17.90 -3.55 21.66
CA PHE A 201 17.90 -4.36 20.45
C PHE A 201 19.27 -4.99 20.21
N MET A 202 19.24 -6.16 19.57
CA MET A 202 20.47 -6.88 19.26
C MET A 202 21.19 -6.26 18.06
N SER A 203 22.48 -5.95 18.24
CA SER A 203 23.31 -5.49 17.13
C SER A 203 23.70 -6.63 16.19
N ARG A 204 24.13 -6.30 14.96
CA ARG A 204 24.62 -7.27 13.99
C ARG A 204 25.80 -8.09 14.52
N THR A 205 26.72 -7.45 15.28
CA THR A 205 27.87 -8.13 15.90
C THR A 205 27.40 -9.16 16.92
N GLN A 206 26.52 -8.78 17.86
CA GLN A 206 25.97 -9.71 18.85
C GLN A 206 25.22 -10.87 18.19
N GLY A 207 24.40 -10.59 17.14
CA GLY A 207 23.74 -11.64 16.36
C GLY A 207 24.73 -12.58 15.69
N GLY A 208 25.85 -12.06 15.18
CA GLY A 208 26.94 -12.85 14.61
C GLY A 208 27.63 -13.77 15.63
N ASP A 209 27.91 -13.27 16.84
CA ASP A 209 28.50 -14.06 17.92
C ASP A 209 27.59 -15.24 18.32
N VAL A 210 26.30 -14.99 18.47
CA VAL A 210 25.31 -16.05 18.74
C VAL A 210 25.20 -17.04 17.58
N ALA A 211 25.28 -16.58 16.34
CA ALA A 211 25.27 -17.49 15.18
C ALA A 211 26.45 -18.47 15.21
N MET A 212 27.64 -18.00 15.57
CA MET A 212 28.82 -18.86 15.76
C MET A 212 28.61 -19.87 16.89
N GLU A 213 28.05 -19.43 18.03
CA GLU A 213 27.67 -20.32 19.15
C GLU A 213 26.71 -21.43 18.69
N LEU A 214 25.71 -21.09 17.91
CA LEU A 214 24.68 -22.01 17.43
C LEU A 214 25.12 -22.86 16.22
N GLY A 215 26.25 -22.52 15.57
CA GLY A 215 26.74 -23.23 14.37
C GLY A 215 25.86 -22.98 13.15
N VAL A 216 25.29 -21.78 12.99
CA VAL A 216 24.45 -21.41 11.86
C VAL A 216 25.10 -20.32 11.00
N ASP A 217 24.50 -20.04 9.81
CA ASP A 217 24.99 -18.98 8.93
C ASP A 217 24.99 -17.63 9.65
N THR A 218 26.19 -17.07 9.86
CA THR A 218 26.43 -15.87 10.66
C THR A 218 25.80 -14.63 10.05
N ALA A 219 25.91 -14.45 8.73
CA ALA A 219 25.41 -13.26 8.06
C ALA A 219 23.87 -13.22 8.02
N ARG A 220 23.25 -14.37 7.70
CA ARG A 220 21.80 -14.51 7.67
C ARG A 220 21.18 -14.34 9.06
N PHE A 221 21.73 -15.04 10.06
CA PHE A 221 21.18 -14.98 11.41
C PHE A 221 21.32 -13.58 12.02
N ALA A 222 22.49 -12.94 11.86
CA ALA A 222 22.67 -11.56 12.30
C ALA A 222 21.67 -10.59 11.64
N ALA A 223 21.34 -10.79 10.37
CA ALA A 223 20.32 -10.00 9.70
C ALA A 223 18.92 -10.21 10.30
N TYR A 224 18.54 -11.46 10.62
CA TYR A 224 17.27 -11.76 11.28
C TYR A 224 17.18 -11.15 12.69
N MET A 225 18.30 -11.18 13.45
CA MET A 225 18.36 -10.57 14.78
C MET A 225 18.16 -9.05 14.73
N VAL A 226 18.77 -8.37 13.79
CA VAL A 226 18.55 -6.92 13.59
C VAL A 226 17.11 -6.65 13.16
N ALA A 227 16.58 -7.42 12.19
CA ALA A 227 15.22 -7.27 11.70
C ALA A 227 14.15 -7.54 12.78
N SER A 228 14.43 -8.40 13.74
CA SER A 228 13.51 -8.74 14.84
C SER A 228 13.30 -7.62 15.85
N ARG A 229 14.15 -6.60 15.85
CA ARG A 229 14.06 -5.47 16.79
C ARG A 229 13.94 -5.96 18.25
N GLY A 230 12.88 -5.56 18.97
CA GLY A 230 12.63 -5.95 20.35
C GLY A 230 12.23 -7.42 20.55
N ASN A 231 11.85 -8.14 19.49
CA ASN A 231 11.48 -9.56 19.56
C ASN A 231 12.68 -10.54 19.52
N TYR A 232 13.91 -10.03 19.49
CA TYR A 232 15.12 -10.86 19.37
C TYR A 232 15.20 -11.97 20.44
N SER A 233 14.68 -11.74 21.64
CA SER A 233 14.68 -12.73 22.72
C SER A 233 13.84 -13.97 22.37
N GLU A 234 12.72 -13.80 21.69
CA GLU A 234 11.89 -14.90 21.22
C GLU A 234 12.57 -15.71 20.11
N LEU A 235 13.25 -15.00 19.17
CA LEU A 235 14.01 -15.66 18.13
C LEU A 235 15.23 -16.43 18.70
N LEU A 236 15.90 -15.88 19.71
CA LEU A 236 16.98 -16.57 20.42
C LEU A 236 16.45 -17.82 21.14
N ARG A 237 15.35 -17.71 21.86
CA ARG A 237 14.69 -18.82 22.53
C ARG A 237 14.33 -19.91 21.51
N PHE A 238 13.68 -19.54 20.41
CA PHE A 238 13.37 -20.44 19.30
C PHE A 238 14.61 -21.20 18.82
N MET A 239 15.70 -20.51 18.45
CA MET A 239 16.89 -21.13 17.90
C MET A 239 17.67 -22.00 18.91
N ARG A 240 17.57 -21.70 20.21
CA ARG A 240 18.18 -22.51 21.28
C ARG A 240 17.37 -23.76 21.63
N GLU A 241 16.06 -23.67 21.58
CA GLU A 241 15.15 -24.80 21.87
C GLU A 241 15.01 -25.77 20.69
N VAL A 242 15.23 -25.30 19.44
CA VAL A 242 15.27 -26.18 18.27
C VAL A 242 16.42 -27.18 18.37
N LEU A 243 16.12 -28.45 18.13
CA LEU A 243 17.13 -29.50 18.08
C LEU A 243 18.23 -29.16 17.06
N PRO A 244 19.52 -29.45 17.37
CA PRO A 244 20.63 -29.05 16.51
C PRO A 244 20.50 -29.49 15.05
N GLU A 245 19.99 -30.69 14.79
CA GLU A 245 19.76 -31.25 13.46
C GLU A 245 18.65 -30.50 12.68
N ARG A 246 17.80 -29.74 13.35
CA ARG A 246 16.72 -28.94 12.74
C ARG A 246 17.06 -27.45 12.60
N ARG A 247 18.24 -27.01 13.01
CA ARG A 247 18.64 -25.58 12.93
C ARG A 247 18.64 -25.05 11.50
N THR A 248 19.03 -25.86 10.52
CA THR A 248 18.95 -25.47 9.10
C THR A 248 17.50 -25.21 8.69
N LEU A 249 16.57 -26.03 9.15
CA LEU A 249 15.14 -25.84 8.90
C LEU A 249 14.62 -24.58 9.57
N ALA A 250 15.02 -24.32 10.82
CA ALA A 250 14.69 -23.11 11.56
C ALA A 250 15.20 -21.84 10.85
N MET A 251 16.44 -21.86 10.35
CA MET A 251 17.01 -20.77 9.56
C MET A 251 16.23 -20.52 8.26
N ASN A 252 15.76 -21.58 7.62
CA ASN A 252 14.92 -21.46 6.43
C ASN A 252 13.53 -20.88 6.77
N LEU A 253 12.95 -21.28 7.92
CA LEU A 253 11.70 -20.69 8.41
C LEU A 253 11.86 -19.17 8.64
N LEU A 254 12.89 -18.73 9.38
CA LEU A 254 13.17 -17.30 9.60
C LEU A 254 13.40 -16.54 8.30
N GLY A 255 13.89 -17.21 7.26
CA GLY A 255 14.13 -16.59 5.96
C GLY A 255 12.91 -16.52 5.04
N VAL A 256 11.82 -17.19 5.36
CA VAL A 256 10.61 -17.25 4.52
C VAL A 256 9.39 -16.58 5.13
N ILE A 257 9.38 -16.37 6.45
CA ILE A 257 8.34 -15.59 7.12
C ILE A 257 8.52 -14.09 6.83
N ALA A 258 7.44 -13.32 6.99
CA ALA A 258 7.47 -11.88 6.77
C ALA A 258 8.36 -11.17 7.82
N GLU A 259 8.91 -10.00 7.48
CA GLU A 259 9.69 -9.19 8.43
C GLU A 259 8.88 -8.86 9.69
N LYS A 260 7.59 -8.55 9.53
CA LYS A 260 6.66 -8.37 10.65
C LYS A 260 6.67 -9.57 11.61
N ASP A 261 6.70 -10.80 11.07
CA ASP A 261 6.68 -12.02 11.89
C ASP A 261 7.97 -12.20 12.68
N LEU A 262 9.11 -11.71 12.18
CA LEU A 262 10.33 -11.65 12.97
C LEU A 262 10.18 -10.72 14.17
N GLN A 263 9.38 -9.66 14.06
CA GLN A 263 9.25 -8.61 15.08
C GLN A 263 8.22 -8.92 16.17
N ASP A 264 7.30 -9.88 15.96
CA ASP A 264 6.18 -10.09 16.90
C ASP A 264 5.76 -11.56 17.12
N THR A 265 6.39 -12.54 16.45
CA THR A 265 6.01 -13.93 16.63
C THR A 265 6.72 -14.55 17.84
N PRO A 266 5.99 -15.18 18.79
CA PRO A 266 6.56 -15.91 19.91
C PRO A 266 7.32 -17.17 19.47
N ALA A 267 8.33 -17.57 20.24
CA ALA A 267 9.13 -18.77 19.99
C ALA A 267 8.30 -20.04 19.88
N ASP A 268 7.29 -20.22 20.75
CA ASP A 268 6.42 -21.42 20.75
C ASP A 268 5.66 -21.56 19.43
N VAL A 269 5.25 -20.43 18.84
CA VAL A 269 4.60 -20.44 17.51
C VAL A 269 5.60 -20.90 16.46
N LEU A 270 6.82 -20.34 16.44
CA LEU A 270 7.87 -20.74 15.49
C LEU A 270 8.26 -22.20 15.65
N LEU A 271 8.42 -22.69 16.89
CA LEU A 271 8.71 -24.11 17.20
C LEU A 271 7.66 -25.04 16.61
N SER A 272 6.38 -24.71 16.76
CA SER A 272 5.28 -25.51 16.24
C SER A 272 5.32 -25.71 14.72
N HIS A 273 6.01 -24.83 13.99
CA HIS A 273 6.14 -24.89 12.54
C HIS A 273 7.37 -25.66 12.05
N VAL A 274 8.37 -25.88 12.89
CA VAL A 274 9.54 -26.73 12.58
C VAL A 274 9.41 -28.14 13.14
N GLU A 275 8.47 -28.38 14.05
CA GLU A 275 8.17 -29.70 14.59
C GLU A 275 7.28 -30.52 13.64
N GLY A 276 7.48 -31.83 13.62
CA GLY A 276 6.71 -32.80 12.82
C GLY A 276 7.56 -33.53 11.82
N ASP A 277 7.28 -34.84 11.68
CA ASP A 277 7.99 -35.78 10.80
C ASP A 277 7.32 -35.86 9.42
N GLY A 278 8.09 -36.29 8.41
CA GLY A 278 7.56 -36.73 7.12
C GLY A 278 7.41 -35.68 6.03
N ARG A 279 7.98 -34.49 6.22
CA ARG A 279 7.98 -33.47 5.15
C ARG A 279 9.14 -33.69 4.20
N ASP A 280 8.85 -33.68 2.88
CA ASP A 280 9.88 -33.80 1.84
C ASP A 280 10.65 -32.52 1.67
N VAL A 281 11.77 -32.38 2.40
CA VAL A 281 12.66 -31.21 2.37
C VAL A 281 13.34 -31.05 0.99
N ALA A 282 13.43 -32.13 0.19
CA ALA A 282 14.01 -32.09 -1.15
C ALA A 282 13.06 -31.50 -2.20
N ASN A 283 11.78 -31.33 -1.87
CA ASN A 283 10.81 -30.68 -2.76
C ASN A 283 11.22 -29.22 -3.05
N PRO A 284 11.35 -28.81 -4.31
CA PRO A 284 11.76 -27.44 -4.67
C PRO A 284 10.80 -26.38 -4.16
N TYR A 285 9.56 -26.75 -3.86
CA TYR A 285 8.53 -25.86 -3.29
C TYR A 285 8.45 -25.93 -1.76
N PHE A 286 9.34 -26.66 -1.11
CA PHE A 286 9.25 -26.93 0.32
C PHE A 286 9.27 -25.64 1.16
N THR A 287 10.29 -24.81 0.97
CA THR A 287 10.48 -23.62 1.82
C THR A 287 9.33 -22.64 1.68
N GLU A 288 8.94 -22.34 0.45
CA GLU A 288 7.94 -21.29 0.17
C GLU A 288 6.50 -21.77 0.38
N TYR A 289 6.18 -23.03 0.03
CA TYR A 289 4.79 -23.48 -0.04
C TYR A 289 4.45 -24.65 0.90
N ILE A 290 5.39 -25.10 1.74
CA ILE A 290 5.15 -26.10 2.81
C ILE A 290 5.61 -25.55 4.17
N LEU A 291 6.87 -25.08 4.25
CA LEU A 291 7.46 -24.60 5.50
C LEU A 291 6.86 -23.29 5.94
N ASN A 292 6.72 -22.32 5.01
CA ASN A 292 6.13 -21.02 5.29
C ASN A 292 4.74 -21.18 5.92
N PRO A 293 4.54 -20.74 7.16
CA PRO A 293 3.25 -20.89 7.83
C PRO A 293 2.23 -19.84 7.40
N ARG A 294 2.69 -18.68 6.95
CA ARG A 294 1.82 -17.57 6.52
C ARG A 294 1.32 -17.80 5.10
N VAL A 295 0.03 -17.64 4.90
CA VAL A 295 -0.62 -17.79 3.58
C VAL A 295 -0.96 -16.44 2.99
N GLN A 296 -1.51 -15.52 3.79
CA GLN A 296 -1.92 -14.17 3.42
C GLN A 296 -1.48 -13.18 4.53
N ASN A 297 -2.37 -12.37 5.05
CA ASN A 297 -2.11 -11.41 6.13
C ASN A 297 -2.78 -11.79 7.46
N GLU A 298 -3.16 -13.06 7.63
CA GLU A 298 -3.69 -13.60 8.87
C GLU A 298 -2.68 -13.50 10.03
N LEU A 299 -3.18 -13.49 11.27
CA LEU A 299 -2.32 -13.61 12.44
C LEU A 299 -1.60 -14.96 12.43
N LEU A 300 -0.28 -14.95 12.53
CA LEU A 300 0.51 -16.17 12.61
C LEU A 300 0.29 -16.86 13.95
N THR A 301 -0.15 -18.12 13.91
CA THR A 301 -0.50 -18.92 15.08
C THR A 301 0.10 -20.33 14.98
N ALA A 302 0.21 -21.02 16.09
CA ALA A 302 0.64 -22.43 16.17
C ALA A 302 -0.46 -23.38 15.67
N TYR A 303 -0.83 -23.27 14.41
CA TYR A 303 -2.01 -23.96 13.88
C TYR A 303 -1.80 -25.43 13.47
N ARG A 304 -0.55 -25.86 13.22
CA ARG A 304 -0.31 -27.19 12.61
C ARG A 304 -0.86 -28.35 13.43
N GLU A 305 -0.74 -28.30 14.76
CA GLU A 305 -1.28 -29.35 15.60
C GLU A 305 -2.82 -29.35 15.59
N ALA A 306 -3.45 -28.20 15.74
CA ALA A 306 -4.91 -28.10 15.64
C ALA A 306 -5.44 -28.57 14.27
N VAL A 307 -4.70 -28.31 13.20
CA VAL A 307 -5.02 -28.81 11.86
C VAL A 307 -4.85 -30.33 11.78
N ARG A 308 -3.77 -30.93 12.34
CA ARG A 308 -3.61 -32.38 12.40
C ARG A 308 -4.76 -33.08 13.16
N GLU A 309 -5.18 -32.48 14.29
CA GLU A 309 -6.34 -32.97 15.04
C GLU A 309 -7.63 -32.85 14.21
N PHE A 310 -7.82 -31.74 13.48
CA PHE A 310 -8.94 -31.58 12.57
C PHE A 310 -8.94 -32.66 11.48
N LEU A 311 -7.81 -32.87 10.79
CA LEU A 311 -7.64 -33.86 9.76
C LEU A 311 -7.97 -35.26 10.29
N LYS A 312 -7.46 -35.61 11.48
CA LYS A 312 -7.74 -36.89 12.14
C LYS A 312 -9.21 -37.06 12.53
N ARG A 313 -9.82 -36.03 13.08
CA ARG A 313 -11.23 -36.06 13.51
C ARG A 313 -12.21 -36.27 12.36
N HIS A 314 -11.85 -35.81 11.17
CA HIS A 314 -12.67 -35.88 9.96
C HIS A 314 -12.20 -36.96 8.98
N ASP A 315 -11.29 -37.86 9.40
CA ASP A 315 -10.72 -38.96 8.59
C ASP A 315 -10.13 -38.46 7.25
N ILE A 316 -9.50 -37.28 7.24
CA ILE A 316 -8.91 -36.65 6.06
C ILE A 316 -7.49 -37.20 5.85
N THR A 317 -7.28 -37.99 4.78
CA THR A 317 -6.01 -38.63 4.45
C THR A 317 -5.36 -38.10 3.17
N ASP A 318 -6.12 -37.42 2.34
CA ASP A 318 -5.68 -36.89 1.05
C ASP A 318 -6.31 -35.49 0.73
N VAL A 319 -5.83 -34.89 -0.35
CA VAL A 319 -6.31 -33.57 -0.76
C VAL A 319 -7.78 -33.60 -1.21
N THR A 320 -8.27 -34.69 -1.73
CA THR A 320 -9.65 -34.83 -2.20
C THR A 320 -10.63 -34.79 -1.03
N SER A 321 -10.35 -35.57 0.02
CA SER A 321 -11.13 -35.54 1.26
C SER A 321 -11.03 -34.19 1.97
N LEU A 322 -9.85 -33.53 1.92
CA LEU A 322 -9.69 -32.16 2.44
C LEU A 322 -10.56 -31.14 1.70
N ILE A 323 -10.61 -31.19 0.36
CA ILE A 323 -11.49 -30.32 -0.44
C ILE A 323 -12.96 -30.51 -0.05
N GLN A 324 -13.40 -31.77 0.06
CA GLN A 324 -14.78 -32.09 0.43
C GLN A 324 -15.13 -31.56 1.81
N GLU A 325 -14.26 -31.74 2.80
CA GLU A 325 -14.53 -31.33 4.18
C GLU A 325 -14.46 -29.80 4.33
N THR A 326 -13.45 -29.16 3.72
CA THR A 326 -13.34 -27.70 3.71
C THR A 326 -14.54 -27.06 3.02
N GLY A 327 -15.08 -27.69 1.98
CA GLY A 327 -16.28 -27.22 1.28
C GLY A 327 -17.56 -27.19 2.14
N LYS A 328 -17.60 -27.97 3.25
CA LYS A 328 -18.74 -27.97 4.20
C LYS A 328 -18.68 -26.80 5.20
N ILE A 329 -17.55 -26.11 5.34
CA ILE A 329 -17.43 -24.96 6.27
C ILE A 329 -18.39 -23.88 5.79
N LYS A 330 -19.24 -23.42 6.71
CA LYS A 330 -20.21 -22.35 6.42
C LYS A 330 -19.48 -21.06 6.09
N VAL A 331 -19.78 -20.46 4.93
CA VAL A 331 -19.24 -19.18 4.50
C VAL A 331 -20.29 -18.08 4.66
N VAL A 332 -19.87 -16.96 5.27
CA VAL A 332 -20.66 -15.75 5.45
C VAL A 332 -19.76 -14.54 5.17
N ASP A 333 -19.87 -13.97 3.98
CA ASP A 333 -18.97 -12.86 3.54
C ASP A 333 -19.19 -11.55 4.28
N SER A 334 -20.30 -11.38 4.98
CA SER A 334 -20.60 -10.20 5.79
C SER A 334 -20.05 -10.25 7.21
N LEU A 335 -19.36 -11.33 7.63
CA LEU A 335 -18.84 -11.48 9.00
C LEU A 335 -17.79 -10.42 9.38
N TYR A 336 -16.94 -10.04 8.42
CA TYR A 336 -15.81 -9.15 8.68
C TYR A 336 -15.73 -8.04 7.63
N PRO A 337 -16.39 -6.90 7.86
CA PRO A 337 -16.36 -5.75 6.95
C PRO A 337 -14.94 -5.23 6.70
N ALA A 338 -14.10 -5.27 7.71
CA ALA A 338 -12.70 -4.81 7.66
C ALA A 338 -11.74 -5.78 6.93
N LYS A 339 -12.24 -6.80 6.24
CA LYS A 339 -11.42 -7.82 5.53
C LYS A 339 -10.34 -8.48 6.42
N VAL A 340 -10.64 -8.67 7.70
CA VAL A 340 -9.76 -9.35 8.64
C VAL A 340 -9.73 -10.84 8.33
N VAL A 341 -8.55 -11.37 8.02
CA VAL A 341 -8.39 -12.80 7.72
C VAL A 341 -8.39 -13.59 9.03
N THR A 342 -9.33 -14.52 9.16
CA THR A 342 -9.40 -15.43 10.30
C THR A 342 -8.27 -16.47 10.19
N PRO A 343 -7.39 -16.61 11.20
CA PRO A 343 -6.32 -17.61 11.16
C PRO A 343 -6.89 -19.04 11.20
N PRO A 344 -6.15 -20.06 10.72
CA PRO A 344 -6.65 -21.43 10.61
C PRO A 344 -7.26 -22.02 11.89
N VAL A 345 -6.69 -21.71 13.04
CA VAL A 345 -7.24 -22.11 14.35
C VAL A 345 -8.61 -21.48 14.62
N GLY A 346 -8.78 -20.23 14.20
CA GLY A 346 -10.06 -19.51 14.31
C GLY A 346 -11.15 -20.16 13.46
N VAL A 347 -10.83 -20.53 12.22
CA VAL A 347 -11.75 -21.23 11.31
C VAL A 347 -12.20 -22.58 11.92
N ILE A 348 -11.26 -23.37 12.46
CA ILE A 348 -11.57 -24.64 13.13
C ILE A 348 -12.51 -24.44 14.32
N ARG A 349 -12.26 -23.43 15.15
CA ARG A 349 -13.05 -23.16 16.37
C ARG A 349 -14.44 -22.62 16.07
N ALA A 350 -14.54 -21.71 15.11
CA ALA A 350 -15.79 -21.07 14.78
C ALA A 350 -16.73 -21.93 13.93
N GLY A 351 -16.18 -22.81 13.07
CA GLY A 351 -16.96 -23.59 12.10
C GLY A 351 -17.68 -22.74 11.04
N VAL A 352 -17.43 -21.43 11.03
CA VAL A 352 -17.96 -20.43 10.09
C VAL A 352 -16.87 -19.43 9.76
N THR A 353 -16.83 -18.94 8.51
CA THR A 353 -15.80 -18.02 8.06
C THR A 353 -16.23 -17.28 6.78
N ASP A 354 -15.42 -16.35 6.29
CA ASP A 354 -15.52 -15.77 4.94
C ASP A 354 -14.79 -16.64 3.90
N VAL A 355 -14.96 -16.30 2.62
CA VAL A 355 -14.33 -17.05 1.49
C VAL A 355 -12.81 -17.03 1.59
N LEU A 356 -12.20 -15.86 1.86
CA LEU A 356 -10.74 -15.73 1.91
C LEU A 356 -10.14 -16.57 3.04
N SER A 357 -10.72 -16.47 4.24
CA SER A 357 -10.26 -17.22 5.42
C SER A 357 -10.43 -18.74 5.25
N ARG A 358 -11.50 -19.20 4.55
CA ARG A 358 -11.63 -20.62 4.16
C ARG A 358 -10.50 -21.06 3.22
N ASN A 359 -10.16 -20.22 2.24
CA ASN A 359 -9.07 -20.49 1.30
C ASN A 359 -7.73 -20.56 2.02
N VAL A 360 -7.46 -19.64 2.94
CA VAL A 360 -6.27 -19.64 3.81
C VAL A 360 -6.20 -20.91 4.64
N PHE A 361 -7.31 -21.31 5.26
CA PHE A 361 -7.39 -22.57 6.03
C PHE A 361 -7.03 -23.78 5.17
N PHE A 362 -7.59 -23.90 3.96
CA PHE A 362 -7.27 -24.99 3.05
C PHE A 362 -5.77 -25.07 2.72
N VAL A 363 -5.16 -23.93 2.38
CA VAL A 363 -3.73 -23.85 2.07
C VAL A 363 -2.89 -24.26 3.28
N ALA A 364 -3.23 -23.75 4.48
CA ALA A 364 -2.55 -24.12 5.72
C ALA A 364 -2.68 -25.62 6.05
N ALA A 365 -3.84 -26.23 5.76
CA ALA A 365 -4.07 -27.66 5.93
C ALA A 365 -3.24 -28.49 4.94
N CYS A 366 -3.20 -28.13 3.65
CA CYS A 366 -2.31 -28.76 2.67
C CYS A 366 -0.85 -28.70 3.11
N ARG A 367 -0.36 -27.53 3.52
CA ARG A 367 1.02 -27.34 4.02
C ARG A 367 1.30 -28.21 5.26
N THR A 368 0.30 -28.41 6.11
CA THR A 368 0.41 -29.29 7.29
C THR A 368 0.49 -30.77 6.87
N MET A 369 -0.18 -31.17 5.80
CA MET A 369 -0.08 -32.49 5.18
C MET A 369 1.21 -32.70 4.38
N GLY A 370 2.08 -31.69 4.23
CA GLY A 370 3.29 -31.75 3.41
C GLY A 370 3.04 -31.54 1.92
N ILE A 371 1.88 -31.04 1.54
CA ILE A 371 1.51 -30.74 0.14
C ILE A 371 1.78 -29.25 -0.13
N PRO A 372 2.61 -28.90 -1.15
CA PRO A 372 2.82 -27.51 -1.51
C PRO A 372 1.50 -26.86 -1.91
N ALA A 373 1.18 -25.73 -1.27
CA ALA A 373 -0.08 -25.03 -1.52
C ALA A 373 0.07 -23.51 -1.35
N ARG A 374 -0.75 -22.75 -2.10
CA ARG A 374 -0.76 -21.29 -2.11
C ARG A 374 -2.14 -20.75 -2.46
N LEU A 375 -2.35 -19.49 -2.26
CA LEU A 375 -3.39 -18.76 -2.99
C LEU A 375 -2.84 -18.41 -4.38
N SER A 376 -3.63 -18.65 -5.41
CA SER A 376 -3.27 -18.27 -6.78
C SER A 376 -3.09 -16.76 -6.87
N PRO A 377 -1.95 -16.25 -7.33
CA PRO A 377 -1.77 -14.81 -7.50
C PRO A 377 -2.72 -14.21 -8.56
N ILE A 378 -3.28 -15.07 -9.42
CA ILE A 378 -4.16 -14.68 -10.52
C ILE A 378 -5.62 -14.65 -10.07
N SER A 379 -6.08 -15.73 -9.43
CA SER A 379 -7.51 -15.91 -9.11
C SER A 379 -7.85 -15.69 -7.63
N GLY A 380 -6.85 -15.62 -6.73
CA GLY A 380 -7.06 -15.63 -5.29
C GLY A 380 -7.62 -16.96 -4.75
N LYS A 381 -7.86 -17.94 -5.64
CA LYS A 381 -8.33 -19.28 -5.26
C LYS A 381 -7.18 -20.12 -4.70
N PRO A 382 -7.44 -21.09 -3.81
CA PRO A 382 -6.40 -21.96 -3.34
C PRO A 382 -5.92 -22.90 -4.45
N GLU A 383 -4.62 -23.14 -4.46
CA GLU A 383 -3.95 -24.09 -5.37
C GLU A 383 -3.05 -25.02 -4.56
N TYR A 384 -2.99 -26.29 -4.96
CA TYR A 384 -2.02 -27.26 -4.47
C TYR A 384 -1.19 -27.84 -5.61
N TYR A 385 0.05 -28.22 -5.33
CA TYR A 385 0.96 -28.80 -6.33
C TYR A 385 0.99 -30.33 -6.20
N GLN A 386 0.64 -31.02 -7.28
CA GLN A 386 0.68 -32.46 -7.38
C GLN A 386 0.96 -32.91 -8.81
N ASN A 387 1.70 -33.99 -9.00
CA ASN A 387 2.01 -34.56 -10.31
C ASN A 387 2.61 -33.56 -11.31
N GLY A 388 3.47 -32.65 -10.83
CA GLY A 388 4.16 -31.69 -11.70
C GLY A 388 3.38 -30.43 -12.06
N THR A 389 2.16 -30.25 -11.55
CA THR A 389 1.29 -29.12 -11.89
C THR A 389 0.60 -28.53 -10.67
N TRP A 390 0.22 -27.23 -10.77
CA TRP A 390 -0.65 -26.57 -9.82
C TRP A 390 -2.11 -26.83 -10.16
N HIS A 391 -2.88 -27.32 -9.20
CA HIS A 391 -4.30 -27.63 -9.30
C HIS A 391 -5.10 -26.57 -8.54
N THR A 392 -5.92 -25.80 -9.23
CA THR A 392 -6.85 -24.82 -8.61
C THR A 392 -7.99 -25.55 -7.93
N VAL A 393 -8.34 -25.15 -6.71
CA VAL A 393 -9.43 -25.74 -5.92
C VAL A 393 -10.68 -24.85 -5.99
N ASN A 394 -11.78 -25.49 -6.29
CA ASN A 394 -13.13 -24.98 -6.13
C ASN A 394 -13.89 -25.85 -5.15
N PHE A 395 -14.42 -25.23 -4.09
CA PHE A 395 -15.21 -25.94 -3.07
C PHE A 395 -16.67 -26.19 -3.52
N MET A 396 -17.10 -25.53 -4.56
CA MET A 396 -18.37 -25.80 -5.25
C MET A 396 -18.07 -26.48 -6.57
N THR A 397 -18.97 -27.29 -7.10
CA THR A 397 -18.82 -28.03 -8.37
C THR A 397 -18.64 -27.06 -9.55
N GLU A 398 -17.45 -26.55 -9.75
CA GLU A 398 -17.17 -25.59 -10.81
C GLU A 398 -16.36 -26.22 -11.93
N LYS A 399 -16.66 -25.71 -13.15
CA LYS A 399 -15.88 -26.05 -14.34
C LYS A 399 -14.45 -25.54 -14.19
N VAL A 400 -13.48 -26.31 -14.65
CA VAL A 400 -12.11 -25.85 -14.85
C VAL A 400 -12.19 -24.70 -15.87
N VAL A 401 -11.78 -23.50 -15.47
CA VAL A 401 -11.72 -22.36 -16.39
C VAL A 401 -10.47 -22.52 -17.25
N PRO A 402 -10.59 -22.57 -18.59
CA PRO A 402 -9.44 -22.64 -19.47
C PRO A 402 -8.53 -21.40 -19.29
N LYS A 403 -7.27 -21.52 -19.70
CA LYS A 403 -6.27 -20.45 -19.54
C LYS A 403 -5.72 -20.02 -20.89
N GLY A 404 -5.45 -18.73 -21.03
CA GLY A 404 -4.70 -18.12 -22.11
C GLY A 404 -3.49 -17.36 -21.58
N GLU A 405 -2.84 -16.61 -22.43
CA GLU A 405 -1.65 -15.82 -22.09
C GLU A 405 -1.85 -14.34 -22.43
N LEU A 406 -1.28 -13.47 -21.60
CA LEU A 406 -1.28 -12.02 -21.80
C LEU A 406 0.16 -11.51 -21.88
N MET A 407 0.43 -10.65 -22.86
CA MET A 407 1.62 -9.83 -22.96
C MET A 407 1.22 -8.36 -23.04
N LEU A 408 1.70 -7.53 -22.13
CA LEU A 408 1.62 -6.09 -22.27
C LEU A 408 2.85 -5.57 -23.01
N ASN A 409 2.66 -4.66 -23.96
CA ASN A 409 3.72 -3.95 -24.67
C ASN A 409 3.76 -2.50 -24.17
N TYR A 410 4.92 -2.03 -23.75
CA TYR A 410 5.11 -0.64 -23.33
C TYR A 410 6.23 0.02 -24.12
N ALA A 411 5.86 0.73 -25.19
CA ALA A 411 6.81 1.37 -26.10
C ALA A 411 7.09 2.85 -25.78
N GLN A 412 6.16 3.54 -25.13
CA GLN A 412 6.17 5.01 -25.00
C GLN A 412 7.26 5.58 -24.09
N LYS A 413 7.73 4.86 -23.10
CA LYS A 413 8.74 5.31 -22.12
C LYS A 413 8.38 6.59 -21.36
N THR A 414 7.09 6.92 -21.24
CA THR A 414 6.60 8.04 -20.42
C THR A 414 7.06 7.90 -18.96
N VAL A 415 7.00 6.68 -18.44
CA VAL A 415 7.62 6.26 -17.19
C VAL A 415 8.71 5.26 -17.55
N SER A 416 9.91 5.37 -16.99
CA SER A 416 11.06 4.54 -17.37
C SER A 416 10.84 3.05 -17.13
N ASP A 417 10.16 2.73 -16.01
CA ASP A 417 9.77 1.37 -15.62
C ASP A 417 8.47 1.41 -14.82
N PRO A 418 7.30 1.31 -15.48
CA PRO A 418 6.01 1.33 -14.79
C PRO A 418 5.93 0.27 -13.70
N LYS A 419 5.36 0.65 -12.57
CA LYS A 419 5.18 -0.24 -11.41
C LYS A 419 3.74 -0.69 -11.33
N TYR A 420 3.55 -1.98 -11.14
CA TYR A 420 2.25 -2.57 -10.82
C TYR A 420 1.77 -2.04 -9.46
N PHE A 421 0.50 -1.77 -9.30
CA PHE A 421 -0.10 -1.08 -8.15
C PHE A 421 0.29 0.40 -7.97
N LEU A 422 1.08 0.97 -8.89
CA LEU A 422 1.37 2.40 -8.88
C LEU A 422 0.93 3.07 -10.19
N ASN A 423 1.41 2.53 -11.32
CA ASN A 423 1.15 3.11 -12.63
C ASN A 423 0.10 2.33 -13.41
N PHE A 424 -0.07 1.04 -13.13
CA PHE A 424 -1.04 0.19 -13.82
C PHE A 424 -1.44 -1.02 -13.00
N THR A 425 -2.62 -1.56 -13.34
CA THR A 425 -3.12 -2.86 -12.86
C THR A 425 -3.94 -3.56 -13.93
N ILE A 426 -4.14 -4.86 -13.74
CA ILE A 426 -5.04 -5.68 -14.53
C ILE A 426 -6.14 -6.19 -13.60
N GLY A 427 -7.39 -5.98 -13.98
CA GLY A 427 -8.56 -6.48 -13.27
C GLY A 427 -9.37 -7.45 -14.13
N LYS A 428 -9.84 -8.56 -13.56
CA LYS A 428 -10.80 -9.44 -14.22
C LYS A 428 -12.20 -8.89 -14.04
N LEU A 429 -12.96 -8.80 -15.13
CA LEU A 429 -14.33 -8.30 -15.15
C LEU A 429 -15.31 -9.50 -15.08
N GLU A 430 -15.95 -9.68 -13.94
CA GLU A 430 -16.89 -10.77 -13.68
C GLU A 430 -18.20 -10.20 -13.14
N ASP A 431 -19.34 -10.51 -13.77
CA ASP A 431 -20.68 -10.03 -13.36
C ASP A 431 -20.73 -8.50 -13.11
N GLY A 432 -20.11 -7.72 -14.03
CA GLY A 432 -20.06 -6.27 -13.94
C GLY A 432 -19.13 -5.72 -12.84
N ARG A 433 -18.38 -6.57 -12.16
CA ARG A 433 -17.43 -6.20 -11.10
C ARG A 433 -16.00 -6.40 -11.54
N VAL A 434 -15.13 -5.51 -11.11
CA VAL A 434 -13.69 -5.59 -11.38
C VAL A 434 -12.99 -6.19 -10.17
N ARG A 435 -12.24 -7.27 -10.38
CA ARG A 435 -11.37 -7.87 -9.38
C ARG A 435 -9.92 -7.74 -9.82
N THR A 436 -9.17 -6.89 -9.16
CA THR A 436 -7.76 -6.68 -9.47
C THR A 436 -6.96 -7.97 -9.23
N ILE A 437 -6.08 -8.29 -10.19
CA ILE A 437 -5.20 -9.45 -10.14
C ILE A 437 -3.92 -9.04 -9.42
N ASP A 438 -3.43 -9.86 -8.51
CA ASP A 438 -2.16 -9.64 -7.84
C ASP A 438 -1.00 -10.26 -8.64
N LEU A 439 -0.36 -9.45 -9.48
CA LEU A 439 0.88 -9.82 -10.18
C LEU A 439 2.13 -9.35 -9.42
N GLY A 440 1.96 -8.75 -8.26
CA GLY A 440 3.03 -8.15 -7.48
C GLY A 440 3.22 -8.78 -6.08
N SER A 441 2.73 -10.00 -5.84
CA SER A 441 2.57 -10.63 -4.52
C SER A 441 3.82 -10.71 -3.61
N ASN A 442 5.01 -10.46 -4.15
CA ASN A 442 6.26 -10.39 -3.39
C ASN A 442 6.82 -8.96 -3.24
N ALA A 443 6.15 -7.97 -3.80
CA ALA A 443 6.50 -6.57 -3.58
C ALA A 443 5.61 -6.06 -2.45
N ALA A 444 6.22 -5.58 -1.37
CA ALA A 444 5.49 -4.83 -0.36
C ALA A 444 4.74 -3.70 -1.06
N VAL A 445 3.43 -3.83 -1.15
CA VAL A 445 2.52 -2.83 -1.78
C VAL A 445 2.44 -1.58 -0.91
N ASP A 446 3.19 -1.57 0.18
CA ASP A 446 3.22 -0.46 1.10
C ASP A 446 3.98 0.69 0.44
N MET A 447 3.27 1.75 0.11
CA MET A 447 3.78 3.09 -0.13
C MET A 447 4.58 3.31 -1.43
N GLY A 448 4.09 2.78 -2.55
CA GLY A 448 4.63 3.14 -3.87
C GLY A 448 5.70 2.19 -4.42
N VAL A 449 5.95 1.07 -3.77
CA VAL A 449 6.87 0.03 -4.24
C VAL A 449 6.08 -1.11 -4.88
N GLY A 450 5.71 -0.96 -6.15
CA GLY A 450 5.10 -2.02 -6.94
C GLY A 450 6.13 -2.89 -7.67
N ALA A 451 5.71 -4.06 -8.16
CA ALA A 451 6.55 -4.90 -9.01
C ALA A 451 6.82 -4.20 -10.36
N SER A 452 8.05 -4.31 -10.85
CA SER A 452 8.46 -3.72 -12.11
C SER A 452 7.72 -4.37 -13.29
N TYR A 453 7.23 -3.55 -14.23
CA TYR A 453 6.72 -4.01 -15.52
C TYR A 453 7.70 -4.94 -16.21
N LYS A 454 8.98 -4.57 -16.24
CA LYS A 454 10.04 -5.37 -16.89
C LYS A 454 10.21 -6.75 -16.25
N THR A 455 9.98 -6.86 -14.94
CA THR A 455 10.04 -8.15 -14.24
C THR A 455 8.82 -9.00 -14.54
N ILE A 456 7.62 -8.42 -14.50
CA ILE A 456 6.36 -9.15 -14.70
C ILE A 456 6.26 -9.66 -16.15
N PHE A 457 6.53 -8.79 -17.13
CA PHE A 457 6.33 -9.07 -18.55
C PHE A 457 7.62 -9.42 -19.29
N THR A 458 8.59 -10.07 -18.63
CA THR A 458 9.72 -10.74 -19.31
C THR A 458 9.26 -11.89 -20.21
N LYS A 459 8.11 -12.45 -19.88
CA LYS A 459 7.40 -13.49 -20.64
C LYS A 459 5.89 -13.28 -20.47
N PRO A 460 5.05 -13.87 -21.35
CA PRO A 460 3.61 -13.81 -21.18
C PRO A 460 3.14 -14.32 -19.81
N VAL A 461 2.12 -13.67 -19.26
CA VAL A 461 1.47 -14.04 -18.01
C VAL A 461 0.26 -14.90 -18.32
N THR A 462 0.16 -16.06 -17.67
CA THR A 462 -0.98 -16.96 -17.83
C THR A 462 -2.18 -16.44 -17.02
N LEU A 463 -3.32 -16.22 -17.70
CA LEU A 463 -4.59 -15.79 -17.10
C LEU A 463 -5.70 -16.79 -17.40
N GLU A 464 -6.76 -16.78 -16.59
CA GLU A 464 -8.01 -17.50 -16.93
C GLU A 464 -8.65 -16.86 -18.16
N GLU A 465 -9.34 -17.65 -18.97
CA GLU A 465 -10.20 -17.13 -20.05
C GLU A 465 -11.26 -16.17 -19.50
N GLY A 466 -11.51 -15.06 -20.18
CA GLY A 466 -12.53 -14.08 -19.77
C GLY A 466 -12.21 -12.65 -20.15
N ASP A 467 -13.01 -11.74 -19.58
CA ASP A 467 -12.94 -10.31 -19.83
C ASP A 467 -12.08 -9.61 -18.79
N TYR A 468 -11.28 -8.65 -19.23
CA TYR A 468 -10.29 -7.97 -18.39
C TYR A 468 -10.27 -6.46 -18.65
N LEU A 469 -9.77 -5.73 -17.67
CA LEU A 469 -9.51 -4.30 -17.74
C LEU A 469 -8.03 -4.04 -17.45
N LEU A 470 -7.40 -3.25 -18.29
CA LEU A 470 -6.13 -2.60 -18.00
C LEU A 470 -6.42 -1.18 -17.52
N SER A 471 -6.05 -0.87 -16.29
CA SER A 471 -6.08 0.49 -15.75
C SER A 471 -4.67 1.04 -15.77
N THR A 472 -4.49 2.28 -16.24
CA THR A 472 -3.20 2.98 -16.17
C THR A 472 -3.40 4.38 -15.61
N GLY A 473 -2.37 4.91 -14.95
CA GLY A 473 -2.44 6.27 -14.44
C GLY A 473 -1.08 6.92 -14.23
N ASN A 474 -1.06 8.23 -14.44
CA ASN A 474 0.09 9.08 -14.19
C ASN A 474 -0.32 10.31 -13.40
N ARG A 475 0.31 10.51 -12.23
CA ARG A 475 -0.05 11.59 -11.30
C ARG A 475 0.75 12.85 -11.61
N ARG A 476 0.02 13.95 -11.79
CA ARG A 476 0.59 15.29 -12.00
C ARG A 476 1.08 15.91 -10.69
N SER A 477 1.89 16.96 -10.81
CA SER A 477 2.39 17.72 -9.66
C SER A 477 1.31 18.41 -8.85
N ASP A 478 0.18 18.78 -9.47
CA ASP A 478 -0.98 19.33 -8.79
C ASP A 478 -1.85 18.26 -8.08
N GLY A 479 -1.47 16.98 -8.20
CA GLY A 479 -2.17 15.84 -7.61
C GLY A 479 -3.26 15.23 -8.49
N ALA A 480 -3.61 15.86 -9.61
CA ALA A 480 -4.51 15.27 -10.59
C ALA A 480 -3.90 13.99 -11.18
N VAL A 481 -4.76 13.07 -11.58
CA VAL A 481 -4.33 11.81 -12.19
C VAL A 481 -4.89 11.70 -13.60
N LEU A 482 -3.98 11.54 -14.56
CA LEU A 482 -4.31 11.15 -15.93
C LEU A 482 -4.54 9.65 -15.94
N ALA A 483 -5.79 9.22 -15.84
CA ALA A 483 -6.19 7.83 -15.72
C ALA A 483 -6.83 7.30 -17.01
N ASP A 484 -6.47 6.08 -17.40
CA ASP A 484 -7.01 5.41 -18.57
C ASP A 484 -7.51 4.03 -18.22
N LEU A 485 -8.52 3.55 -18.94
CA LEU A 485 -9.12 2.24 -18.80
C LEU A 485 -9.32 1.62 -20.18
N VAL A 486 -8.88 0.38 -20.34
CA VAL A 486 -9.03 -0.37 -21.61
C VAL A 486 -9.54 -1.78 -21.28
N SER A 487 -10.66 -2.18 -21.88
CA SER A 487 -11.14 -3.56 -21.77
C SER A 487 -10.50 -4.44 -22.86
N PHE A 488 -10.25 -5.70 -22.53
CA PHE A 488 -9.72 -6.70 -23.45
C PHE A 488 -10.17 -8.11 -23.04
N GLN A 489 -9.98 -9.07 -23.95
CA GLN A 489 -10.35 -10.46 -23.72
C GLN A 489 -9.11 -11.36 -23.73
N VAL A 490 -9.09 -12.35 -22.84
CA VAL A 490 -8.14 -13.46 -22.87
C VAL A 490 -8.88 -14.72 -23.30
N GLU A 491 -8.44 -15.30 -24.42
CA GLU A 491 -9.01 -16.53 -24.96
C GLU A 491 -8.14 -17.74 -24.60
N ALA A 492 -8.79 -18.88 -24.35
CA ALA A 492 -8.11 -20.13 -24.02
C ALA A 492 -7.08 -20.54 -25.09
N GLY A 493 -5.87 -20.86 -24.62
CA GLY A 493 -4.77 -21.35 -25.46
C GLY A 493 -4.20 -20.31 -26.45
N LYS A 494 -4.62 -19.04 -26.36
CA LYS A 494 -4.11 -17.96 -27.19
C LYS A 494 -3.27 -16.96 -26.41
N LEU A 495 -2.36 -16.26 -27.13
CA LEU A 495 -1.62 -15.11 -26.64
C LEU A 495 -2.35 -13.84 -27.01
N THR A 496 -2.78 -13.07 -26.00
CA THR A 496 -3.33 -11.73 -26.15
C THR A 496 -2.20 -10.71 -26.00
N ASN A 497 -2.05 -9.79 -26.95
CA ASN A 497 -1.10 -8.69 -26.89
C ASN A 497 -1.87 -7.38 -26.71
N ILE A 498 -1.54 -6.59 -25.69
CA ILE A 498 -2.15 -5.30 -25.39
C ILE A 498 -1.06 -4.24 -25.28
N ASP A 499 -1.25 -3.12 -25.98
CA ASP A 499 -0.38 -1.96 -25.86
C ASP A 499 -0.80 -1.14 -24.63
N MET A 500 0.10 -1.07 -23.64
CA MET A 500 -0.09 -0.27 -22.46
C MET A 500 0.30 1.18 -22.77
N LEU A 501 -0.65 2.09 -22.58
CA LEU A 501 -0.45 3.53 -22.70
C LEU A 501 -0.46 4.15 -21.30
N ILE A 502 0.51 5.05 -21.05
CA ILE A 502 0.54 5.89 -19.85
C ILE A 502 0.66 7.33 -20.34
N ARG A 503 -0.38 8.12 -20.15
CA ARG A 503 -0.41 9.50 -20.64
C ARG A 503 0.73 10.34 -20.04
N PRO A 504 1.47 11.13 -20.84
CA PRO A 504 2.52 11.98 -20.32
C PRO A 504 1.93 13.16 -19.54
N CYS A 505 2.46 13.41 -18.36
CA CYS A 505 2.17 14.65 -17.64
C CYS A 505 2.90 15.80 -18.32
N VAL A 506 2.20 16.51 -19.20
CA VAL A 506 2.71 17.74 -19.79
C VAL A 506 2.45 18.88 -18.81
N GLU A 507 3.34 19.09 -17.87
CA GLU A 507 3.31 20.26 -17.01
C GLU A 507 4.01 21.42 -17.70
N LYS A 508 3.35 22.57 -17.76
CA LYS A 508 4.05 23.83 -18.03
C LYS A 508 4.92 24.09 -16.79
N MET A 509 6.23 24.08 -16.98
CA MET A 509 7.16 24.45 -15.93
C MET A 509 7.10 25.96 -15.75
N GLU A 510 6.36 26.41 -14.75
CA GLU A 510 6.34 27.80 -14.31
C GLU A 510 7.48 28.04 -13.33
N ILE A 511 8.10 29.21 -13.40
CA ILE A 511 9.05 29.66 -12.39
C ILE A 511 8.23 30.09 -11.17
N LEU A 512 8.32 29.30 -10.09
CA LEU A 512 7.58 29.52 -8.85
C LEU A 512 8.27 30.52 -7.92
N GLY A 513 9.56 30.77 -8.15
CA GLY A 513 10.38 31.69 -7.37
C GLY A 513 11.85 31.60 -7.78
N VAL A 514 12.67 32.43 -7.16
CA VAL A 514 14.13 32.43 -7.35
C VAL A 514 14.78 32.39 -5.98
N VAL A 515 15.60 31.39 -5.75
CA VAL A 515 16.32 31.27 -4.47
C VAL A 515 17.67 32.00 -4.52
N PRO A 516 18.19 32.48 -3.37
CA PRO A 516 19.52 33.06 -3.30
C PRO A 516 20.58 32.10 -3.87
N THR A 517 21.53 32.61 -4.63
CA THR A 517 22.58 31.81 -5.30
C THR A 517 23.56 31.15 -4.33
N ALA A 518 23.52 31.46 -3.04
CA ALA A 518 24.46 31.00 -2.02
C ALA A 518 23.81 30.06 -0.99
N LEU A 519 22.94 29.15 -1.42
CA LEU A 519 22.44 28.11 -0.54
C LEU A 519 23.58 27.19 -0.09
N SER A 520 23.68 26.92 1.21
CA SER A 520 24.73 26.08 1.78
C SER A 520 24.16 25.11 2.82
N ILE A 521 24.85 23.98 2.96
CA ILE A 521 24.57 22.95 3.98
C ILE A 521 25.87 22.58 4.67
N VAL A 522 25.80 22.01 5.86
CA VAL A 522 26.93 21.28 6.45
C VAL A 522 26.82 19.83 6.00
N PRO A 523 27.69 19.37 5.08
CA PRO A 523 27.64 17.99 4.62
C PRO A 523 27.92 17.01 5.77
N GLU A 524 27.33 15.83 5.69
CA GLU A 524 27.55 14.76 6.66
C GLU A 524 29.05 14.48 6.83
N GLY A 525 29.49 14.35 8.10
CA GLY A 525 30.90 14.14 8.46
C GLY A 525 31.78 15.37 8.35
N LYS A 526 31.24 16.56 8.02
CA LYS A 526 31.95 17.84 8.00
C LYS A 526 31.43 18.78 9.07
N THR A 527 32.23 19.80 9.38
CA THR A 527 31.89 20.83 10.37
C THR A 527 31.71 22.22 9.76
N LYS A 528 32.01 22.38 8.46
CA LYS A 528 31.95 23.67 7.79
C LYS A 528 30.87 23.63 6.71
N PRO A 529 30.13 24.73 6.53
CA PRO A 529 29.17 24.83 5.44
C PRO A 529 29.84 24.74 4.07
N GLU A 530 29.17 24.07 3.15
CA GLU A 530 29.53 24.02 1.73
C GLU A 530 28.36 24.49 0.87
N ALA A 531 28.65 25.22 -0.20
CA ALA A 531 27.62 25.67 -1.12
C ALA A 531 26.98 24.48 -1.86
N ILE A 532 25.66 24.50 -2.01
CA ILE A 532 24.93 23.59 -2.88
C ILE A 532 25.34 23.91 -4.31
N ARG A 533 25.82 22.91 -5.04
CA ARG A 533 26.21 23.07 -6.44
C ARG A 533 25.00 22.84 -7.35
N LEU A 534 24.58 23.87 -8.05
CA LEU A 534 23.62 23.71 -9.11
C LEU A 534 24.29 23.10 -10.34
N PRO A 535 23.59 22.28 -11.14
CA PRO A 535 24.12 21.68 -12.35
C PRO A 535 24.26 22.75 -13.45
N GLU A 536 25.16 22.55 -14.40
CA GLU A 536 25.28 23.44 -15.57
C GLU A 536 24.04 23.35 -16.49
N LYS A 537 23.39 22.19 -16.51
CA LYS A 537 22.14 21.90 -17.24
C LYS A 537 21.29 20.95 -16.42
N GLY A 538 19.97 21.04 -16.58
CA GLY A 538 19.00 20.19 -15.89
C GLY A 538 18.62 20.75 -14.52
N TYR A 539 18.36 19.88 -13.56
CA TYR A 539 17.74 20.20 -12.27
C TYR A 539 18.51 19.61 -11.10
N THR A 540 18.35 20.20 -9.94
CA THR A 540 18.80 19.69 -8.64
C THR A 540 17.62 19.68 -7.68
N ALA A 541 17.46 18.62 -6.91
CA ALA A 541 16.48 18.54 -5.84
C ALA A 541 17.12 18.84 -4.49
N ILE A 542 16.46 19.67 -3.69
CA ILE A 542 16.78 19.93 -2.29
C ILE A 542 15.56 19.55 -1.46
N ALA A 543 15.73 18.63 -0.51
CA ALA A 543 14.73 18.24 0.45
C ALA A 543 15.20 18.62 1.86
N LEU A 544 14.52 19.56 2.51
CA LEU A 544 14.71 19.82 3.93
C LEU A 544 13.78 18.91 4.71
N ILE A 545 14.32 18.14 5.66
CA ILE A 545 13.62 17.01 6.29
C ILE A 545 13.78 17.01 7.83
N GLU A 546 12.83 16.38 8.49
CA GLU A 546 12.87 16.00 9.90
C GLU A 546 12.97 14.48 10.02
N ALA A 547 13.92 13.99 10.80
CA ALA A 547 14.04 12.55 11.05
C ALA A 547 12.83 12.02 11.85
N ASN A 548 12.44 10.78 11.56
CA ASN A 548 11.41 10.04 12.28
C ASN A 548 10.00 10.64 12.19
N LYS A 549 9.77 11.55 11.24
CA LYS A 549 8.45 12.09 10.93
C LYS A 549 7.83 11.35 9.76
N GLU A 550 6.54 11.05 9.88
CA GLU A 550 5.83 10.23 8.88
C GLU A 550 5.92 10.81 7.46
N PRO A 551 5.73 12.11 7.20
CA PRO A 551 5.91 12.67 5.86
C PRO A 551 7.32 12.48 5.28
N THR A 552 8.36 12.61 6.12
CA THR A 552 9.74 12.36 5.72
C THR A 552 9.99 10.87 5.44
N ASN A 553 9.45 9.98 6.29
CA ASN A 553 9.60 8.54 6.11
C ASN A 553 8.99 8.06 4.79
N HIS A 554 7.84 8.62 4.39
CA HIS A 554 7.23 8.36 3.09
C HIS A 554 8.14 8.78 1.93
N LEU A 555 8.67 10.01 1.96
CA LEU A 555 9.62 10.47 0.94
C LEU A 555 10.84 9.57 0.85
N LEU A 556 11.42 9.18 1.98
CA LEU A 556 12.62 8.34 2.02
C LEU A 556 12.35 6.91 1.52
N ARG A 557 11.15 6.36 1.75
CA ARG A 557 10.72 5.08 1.18
C ARG A 557 10.57 5.19 -0.34
N ASP A 558 9.97 6.28 -0.86
CA ASP A 558 9.90 6.55 -2.30
C ASP A 558 11.32 6.57 -2.91
N MET A 559 12.26 7.33 -2.32
CA MET A 559 13.64 7.41 -2.79
C MET A 559 14.33 6.05 -2.82
N SER A 560 14.17 5.28 -1.75
CA SER A 560 14.74 3.93 -1.63
C SER A 560 14.12 2.96 -2.64
N GLY A 561 12.81 3.03 -2.86
CA GLY A 561 12.09 2.20 -3.82
C GLY A 561 12.44 2.49 -5.28
N MET A 562 12.87 3.73 -5.59
CA MET A 562 13.27 4.21 -6.92
C MET A 562 14.78 4.37 -7.06
N LYS A 563 15.56 3.66 -6.24
CA LYS A 563 17.03 3.79 -6.17
C LYS A 563 17.70 3.75 -7.54
N ASP A 564 17.44 2.69 -8.32
CA ASP A 564 18.11 2.47 -9.60
C ASP A 564 17.72 3.53 -10.64
N ASP A 565 16.49 4.03 -10.60
CA ASP A 565 16.02 5.08 -11.49
C ASP A 565 16.78 6.40 -11.23
N PHE A 566 16.94 6.79 -9.95
CA PHE A 566 17.69 7.99 -9.60
C PHE A 566 19.20 7.84 -9.84
N GLU A 567 19.78 6.67 -9.63
CA GLU A 567 21.18 6.40 -9.96
C GLU A 567 21.45 6.52 -11.46
N ASN A 568 20.53 6.01 -12.31
CA ASN A 568 20.63 6.09 -13.77
C ASN A 568 20.57 7.53 -14.28
N LEU A 569 19.83 8.42 -13.60
CA LEU A 569 19.79 9.85 -13.94
C LEU A 569 21.08 10.59 -13.59
N GLY A 570 21.78 10.17 -12.54
CA GLY A 570 23.03 10.76 -12.08
C GLY A 570 22.92 12.18 -11.56
N VAL A 571 21.71 12.64 -11.23
CA VAL A 571 21.43 14.01 -10.74
C VAL A 571 21.61 14.07 -9.23
N PRO A 572 22.38 15.02 -8.66
CA PRO A 572 22.52 15.17 -7.23
C PRO A 572 21.20 15.51 -6.54
N LEU A 573 20.90 14.79 -5.47
CA LEU A 573 19.74 15.01 -4.61
C LEU A 573 20.24 15.38 -3.21
N TYR A 574 19.95 16.58 -2.74
CA TYR A 574 20.38 17.05 -1.42
C TYR A 574 19.27 16.78 -0.39
N PHE A 575 19.57 15.93 0.59
CA PHE A 575 18.70 15.65 1.73
C PHE A 575 19.30 16.26 2.98
N VAL A 576 18.64 17.28 3.50
CA VAL A 576 19.18 18.18 4.51
C VAL A 576 18.31 18.11 5.75
N PHE A 577 18.87 17.63 6.86
CA PHE A 577 18.17 17.68 8.14
C PHE A 577 18.03 19.12 8.62
N LYS A 578 16.88 19.46 9.18
CA LYS A 578 16.60 20.82 9.65
C LYS A 578 17.59 21.29 10.72
N ASP A 579 18.20 20.37 11.47
CA ASP A 579 19.19 20.61 12.51
C ASP A 579 20.03 19.36 12.81
N ALA A 580 21.03 19.50 13.66
CA ALA A 580 21.94 18.42 14.05
C ALA A 580 21.25 17.34 14.89
N ASP A 581 20.23 17.68 15.67
CA ASP A 581 19.50 16.74 16.52
C ASP A 581 18.70 15.76 15.64
N HIS A 582 18.07 16.24 14.56
CA HIS A 582 17.38 15.38 13.60
C HIS A 582 18.36 14.51 12.82
N GLN A 583 19.55 15.01 12.47
CA GLN A 583 20.58 14.18 11.85
C GLN A 583 21.05 13.07 12.79
N ALA A 584 21.24 13.36 14.07
CA ALA A 584 21.69 12.37 15.06
C ALA A 584 20.64 11.26 15.34
N LYS A 585 19.36 11.58 15.19
CA LYS A 585 18.25 10.64 15.39
C LYS A 585 17.98 9.74 14.16
N PHE A 586 18.55 10.07 13.01
CA PHE A 586 18.29 9.36 11.77
C PHE A 586 19.05 8.05 11.70
N ASN A 587 18.31 6.94 11.52
CA ASN A 587 18.89 5.63 11.29
C ASN A 587 18.61 5.17 9.85
N ARG A 588 19.65 5.00 9.05
CA ARG A 588 19.53 4.52 7.65
C ARG A 588 19.11 3.07 7.55
N GLU A 589 19.38 2.28 8.57
CA GLU A 589 19.02 0.85 8.57
C GLU A 589 17.51 0.61 8.63
N ASP A 590 16.73 1.63 8.99
CA ASP A 590 15.26 1.58 8.95
C ASP A 590 14.69 1.60 7.52
N PHE A 591 15.54 1.82 6.52
CA PHE A 591 15.19 1.91 5.11
C PHE A 591 16.01 0.91 4.28
N ARG A 592 15.52 0.61 3.08
CA ARG A 592 16.33 -0.09 2.07
C ARG A 592 17.46 0.83 1.60
N ALA A 593 18.36 0.29 0.75
CA ALA A 593 19.47 1.09 0.25
C ALA A 593 19.01 2.33 -0.53
N PHE A 594 19.59 3.48 -0.20
CA PHE A 594 19.32 4.75 -0.88
C PHE A 594 20.13 4.90 -2.19
N PRO A 595 19.67 5.75 -3.13
CA PRO A 595 20.47 6.12 -4.30
C PRO A 595 21.81 6.74 -3.91
N SER A 596 22.89 6.33 -4.57
CA SER A 596 24.24 6.85 -4.33
C SER A 596 24.41 8.33 -4.69
N VAL A 597 23.47 8.88 -5.47
CA VAL A 597 23.40 10.31 -5.85
C VAL A 597 22.88 11.21 -4.71
N MET A 598 22.32 10.63 -3.64
CA MET A 598 21.87 11.39 -2.47
C MET A 598 23.05 11.97 -1.70
N ARG A 599 22.95 13.26 -1.37
CA ARG A 599 23.92 14.02 -0.57
C ARG A 599 23.27 14.45 0.72
N TRP A 600 23.80 13.97 1.83
CA TRP A 600 23.24 14.22 3.16
C TRP A 600 23.95 15.38 3.84
N GLY A 601 23.20 16.16 4.60
CA GLY A 601 23.75 17.28 5.36
C GLY A 601 22.74 17.84 6.35
N THR A 602 23.13 18.95 7.01
CA THR A 602 22.33 19.64 8.02
C THR A 602 22.20 21.11 7.66
N ASP A 603 21.06 21.70 7.92
CA ASP A 603 20.85 23.14 7.83
C ASP A 603 21.49 23.82 9.06
N LEU A 604 22.44 24.70 8.82
CA LEU A 604 23.11 25.44 9.89
C LEU A 604 22.32 26.69 10.22
N ASP A 605 21.84 26.79 11.45
CA ASP A 605 21.09 27.94 11.98
C ASP A 605 19.84 28.29 11.15
N GLY A 606 19.22 27.34 10.48
CA GLY A 606 18.01 27.53 9.68
C GLY A 606 18.22 28.41 8.42
N ARG A 607 19.45 28.56 7.95
CA ARG A 607 19.78 29.44 6.81
C ARG A 607 19.25 28.93 5.49
N LEU A 608 19.27 27.61 5.29
CA LEU A 608 18.71 27.00 4.08
C LEU A 608 17.22 27.19 4.04
N LEU A 609 16.50 26.85 5.13
CA LEU A 609 15.06 27.04 5.24
C LEU A 609 14.66 28.50 4.99
N LYS A 610 15.37 29.43 5.64
CA LYS A 610 15.12 30.86 5.48
C LYS A 610 15.31 31.31 4.03
N GLY A 611 16.40 30.92 3.38
CA GLY A 611 16.66 31.27 1.98
C GLY A 611 15.63 30.70 1.01
N LEU A 612 15.17 29.48 1.23
CA LEU A 612 14.09 28.86 0.46
C LEU A 612 12.74 29.56 0.70
N ALA A 613 12.42 29.86 1.96
CA ALA A 613 11.18 30.54 2.33
C ALA A 613 11.08 31.95 1.74
N GLU A 614 12.16 32.72 1.80
CA GLU A 614 12.24 34.08 1.21
C GLU A 614 12.10 34.00 -0.32
N GLY A 615 12.82 33.11 -0.98
CA GLY A 615 12.79 32.97 -2.45
C GLY A 615 11.45 32.48 -3.01
N LEU A 616 10.66 31.81 -2.20
CA LEU A 616 9.36 31.25 -2.55
C LEU A 616 8.17 32.01 -1.93
N CYS A 617 8.43 33.04 -1.13
CA CYS A 617 7.40 33.76 -0.34
C CYS A 617 6.53 32.81 0.49
N LEU A 618 7.14 31.77 1.11
CA LEU A 618 6.40 30.79 1.90
C LEU A 618 5.88 31.43 3.19
N THR A 619 4.59 31.27 3.43
CA THR A 619 3.94 31.70 4.67
C THR A 619 3.99 30.64 5.76
N ASN A 620 4.16 29.36 5.38
CA ASN A 620 4.32 28.24 6.28
C ASN A 620 5.70 27.59 6.07
N THR A 621 6.54 27.61 7.11
CA THR A 621 7.87 26.99 7.11
C THR A 621 7.94 25.75 7.99
N GLU A 622 6.81 25.30 8.56
CA GLU A 622 6.74 24.22 9.54
C GLU A 622 6.43 22.86 8.89
N SER A 623 5.75 22.88 7.74
CA SER A 623 5.37 21.64 7.06
C SER A 623 6.56 21.04 6.32
N LEU A 624 7.30 20.15 6.97
CA LEU A 624 8.38 19.39 6.37
C LEU A 624 7.91 17.96 6.00
N PRO A 625 8.50 17.33 4.97
CA PRO A 625 9.62 17.81 4.16
C PRO A 625 9.25 18.98 3.26
N LEU A 626 10.15 19.95 3.10
CA LEU A 626 10.10 20.95 2.06
C LEU A 626 11.02 20.52 0.91
N ILE A 627 10.44 20.20 -0.23
CA ILE A 627 11.18 19.81 -1.42
C ILE A 627 11.09 20.91 -2.48
N VAL A 628 12.24 21.29 -3.00
CA VAL A 628 12.34 22.23 -4.12
C VAL A 628 13.21 21.64 -5.22
N LEU A 629 12.79 21.84 -6.47
CA LEU A 629 13.63 21.57 -7.64
C LEU A 629 14.08 22.87 -8.26
N LEU A 630 15.38 23.00 -8.42
CA LEU A 630 16.05 24.17 -8.97
C LEU A 630 16.63 23.82 -10.34
N ASN A 631 16.45 24.72 -11.29
CA ASN A 631 17.18 24.64 -12.57
C ASN A 631 18.62 25.20 -12.43
N ALA A 632 19.37 25.18 -13.53
CA ALA A 632 20.75 25.68 -13.57
C ALA A 632 20.91 27.17 -13.21
N LYS A 633 19.83 27.94 -13.24
CA LYS A 633 19.82 29.37 -12.90
C LYS A 633 19.42 29.65 -11.45
N GLY A 634 19.06 28.62 -10.66
CA GLY A 634 18.52 28.79 -9.32
C GLY A 634 17.04 29.19 -9.30
N GLU A 635 16.34 29.04 -10.44
CA GLU A 635 14.90 29.26 -10.51
C GLU A 635 14.20 28.00 -10.02
N VAL A 636 13.21 28.17 -9.16
CA VAL A 636 12.42 27.07 -8.60
C VAL A 636 11.33 26.68 -9.60
N VAL A 637 11.33 25.43 -9.99
CA VAL A 637 10.38 24.85 -10.96
C VAL A 637 9.37 23.90 -10.32
N PHE A 638 9.62 23.48 -9.08
CA PHE A 638 8.72 22.65 -8.31
C PHE A 638 8.89 22.86 -6.82
N VAL A 639 7.78 22.87 -6.08
CA VAL A 639 7.74 22.93 -4.61
C VAL A 639 6.75 21.91 -4.09
N SER A 640 7.11 21.22 -3.03
CA SER A 640 6.20 20.41 -2.23
C SER A 640 6.49 20.57 -0.75
N GLN A 641 5.44 20.72 0.05
CA GLN A 641 5.55 20.80 1.51
C GLN A 641 4.70 19.73 2.18
N GLY A 642 5.26 19.12 3.23
CA GLY A 642 4.58 18.08 4.00
C GLY A 642 4.36 16.80 3.21
N TYR A 643 3.37 16.03 3.63
CA TYR A 643 3.04 14.73 3.03
C TYR A 643 2.47 14.87 1.63
N ARG A 644 2.99 14.05 0.71
CA ARG A 644 2.48 13.96 -0.67
C ARG A 644 2.70 12.56 -1.24
N VAL A 645 1.63 11.98 -1.79
CA VAL A 645 1.68 10.65 -2.41
C VAL A 645 2.44 10.69 -3.74
N GLY A 646 3.35 9.72 -3.96
CA GLY A 646 4.09 9.56 -5.21
C GLY A 646 5.07 10.68 -5.51
N LEU A 647 5.61 11.31 -4.47
CA LEU A 647 6.53 12.46 -4.58
C LEU A 647 7.82 12.08 -5.31
N GLY A 648 8.36 10.88 -5.05
CA GLY A 648 9.53 10.35 -5.77
C GLY A 648 9.31 10.30 -7.28
N THR A 649 8.15 9.82 -7.73
CA THR A 649 7.78 9.77 -9.14
C THR A 649 7.66 11.19 -9.74
N GLN A 650 7.10 12.15 -9.01
CA GLN A 650 6.99 13.53 -9.47
C GLN A 650 8.36 14.17 -9.66
N ILE A 651 9.24 14.02 -8.67
CA ILE A 651 10.64 14.48 -8.75
C ILE A 651 11.32 13.87 -9.97
N MET A 652 11.19 12.55 -10.14
CA MET A 652 11.76 11.82 -11.26
C MET A 652 11.26 12.35 -12.61
N ASN A 653 9.94 12.56 -12.75
CA ASN A 653 9.33 13.05 -13.97
C ASN A 653 9.82 14.45 -14.36
N ILE A 654 10.15 15.30 -13.39
CA ILE A 654 10.68 16.64 -13.67
C ILE A 654 12.17 16.58 -14.01
N ILE A 655 12.96 15.87 -13.21
CA ILE A 655 14.42 15.78 -13.39
C ILE A 655 14.79 15.07 -14.70
N SER A 656 14.02 14.08 -15.14
CA SER A 656 14.28 13.35 -16.39
C SER A 656 13.99 14.14 -17.68
N ARG A 657 13.36 15.32 -17.57
CA ARG A 657 13.14 16.21 -18.71
C ARG A 657 14.47 16.85 -19.12
N LYS A 658 14.89 16.57 -20.35
CA LYS A 658 16.10 17.14 -20.97
C LYS A 658 15.87 18.53 -21.53
#